data_9379e218ecb137cb0757dbcd924dc181
#
_entry.id   9379e218ecb137cb0757dbcd924dc181
#
_cell.length_a   1.000
_cell.length_b   1.000
_cell.length_c   1.000
_cell.angle_alpha   90.00
_cell.angle_beta   90.00
_cell.angle_gamma   90.00
#
_symmetry.space_group_name_H-M   'P 1'
#
loop_
_entity.id
_entity.type
_entity.pdbx_description
1 polymer ?
#
loop_
_entity_poly.entity_id
_entity_poly.type
_entity_poly.pdbx_seq_one_letter_code
_entity_poly.pdbx_strand_id
1 'polypeptide(L)'
;MGPIKYILLLEYSIILFFSIFVSEIIARDNSNSEIAQKTDSVQKAETVQVIGKVSDSGSQNFRSNPSGFQSAIKLDEASARYTSLPEVLEREAGLRVRSFGGLGSYSTLSIRGTNPNQSRIYLDGIPLNNSQGGEVNLADLPFDSLESVEVYRSGNPIGFSGSAIGGGVNLVTRKDTSKPRTRINIGGGSFNTGKASVSHTGTYNGIGASFLVLGEKSDQNFSFKNDHGTVVLNTLDDTIDRRRNAAFERTALFGTLKYQIGKTELKLLNDFNHRIHGLPGPSSNQTNRVHRKYDRYMGSFATDTKGLFVDSFRLESRSFYTAAKDDLFDPGSEFSKGVPNSRAEIRQMGVQLMPTLYLTDYYQILRAFASLEREFFDRNRLTSSNVIGRVEPLKERMYSSFRLEDEVRLWNAKVLLIPSVTWDHYKDRFPSEEPWYRRQDPLAGDQKKTTFTNPKFGFVWKLFEKETWDIQFQTNVSKQYRIPSFLEMFGEQGSIIANPNLRPERSGNGDAGFVFKTNHSHLKTKTSVSYFSKDIKDMILFLPNSQFTLRPENVDSARIRGVEFSHRVDWKYGIKFLFNYTYQDAINTSSSVYLRGKILPLRSRHEFASTLSWKGKKLEIGIELLYIGAVFRDRTNEYINYIPERQIWNYFFTWVLDSQSGESAKNSLGDLKESVPSKEVLLTFEAKNFTDRRISDLIGYPLPGRSWYVTLSMRF
;
A
#
# COMPACT_ATOMS: atom_id res chain seq x y z
N MET A 1 6.42 -6.14 -35.69
CA MET A 1 5.44 -5.02 -35.67
C MET A 1 4.09 -5.59 -35.17
N GLY A 2 3.98 -5.78 -33.88
CA GLY A 2 2.86 -6.49 -33.24
C GLY A 2 2.18 -5.58 -32.19
N PRO A 3 1.90 -5.93 -31.02
CA PRO A 3 0.77 -5.48 -30.18
C PRO A 3 0.67 -3.98 -29.87
N ILE A 4 1.70 -3.17 -30.12
CA ILE A 4 1.66 -1.70 -29.91
C ILE A 4 0.62 -1.03 -30.82
N LYS A 5 0.37 -1.55 -32.03
CA LYS A 5 -0.69 -1.01 -32.91
C LYS A 5 -2.09 -1.20 -32.37
N TYR A 6 -2.35 -2.28 -31.61
CA TYR A 6 -3.67 -2.51 -31.01
C TYR A 6 -3.89 -1.67 -29.74
N ILE A 7 -2.83 -1.36 -29.02
CA ILE A 7 -2.89 -0.46 -27.85
C ILE A 7 -3.16 0.98 -28.33
N LEU A 8 -2.47 1.45 -29.35
CA LEU A 8 -2.72 2.77 -29.95
C LEU A 8 -4.11 2.87 -30.60
N LEU A 9 -4.62 1.79 -31.21
CA LEU A 9 -5.98 1.74 -31.76
C LEU A 9 -7.04 1.73 -30.65
N LEU A 10 -6.79 1.06 -29.52
CA LEU A 10 -7.70 1.08 -28.37
C LEU A 10 -7.70 2.47 -27.70
N GLU A 11 -6.54 3.11 -27.54
CA GLU A 11 -6.44 4.48 -27.04
C GLU A 11 -7.10 5.48 -27.99
N TYR A 12 -6.92 5.34 -29.29
CA TYR A 12 -7.61 6.18 -30.27
C TYR A 12 -9.13 5.96 -30.27
N SER A 13 -9.58 4.73 -30.07
CA SER A 13 -11.02 4.40 -29.98
C SER A 13 -11.65 4.95 -28.70
N ILE A 14 -10.92 4.91 -27.57
CA ILE A 14 -11.38 5.46 -26.29
C ILE A 14 -11.39 7.00 -26.35
N ILE A 15 -10.37 7.63 -26.92
CA ILE A 15 -10.29 9.07 -27.11
C ILE A 15 -11.36 9.55 -28.12
N LEU A 16 -11.58 8.82 -29.19
CA LEU A 16 -12.60 9.13 -30.19
C LEU A 16 -14.02 8.95 -29.65
N PHE A 17 -14.27 7.87 -28.87
CA PHE A 17 -15.54 7.66 -28.18
C PHE A 17 -15.82 8.76 -27.15
N PHE A 18 -14.78 9.19 -26.42
CA PHE A 18 -14.89 10.27 -25.45
C PHE A 18 -15.11 11.63 -26.12
N SER A 19 -14.45 11.92 -27.25
CA SER A 19 -14.65 13.17 -28.00
C SER A 19 -16.03 13.25 -28.67
N ILE A 20 -16.56 12.14 -29.16
CA ILE A 20 -17.92 12.05 -29.71
C ILE A 20 -18.96 12.22 -28.60
N PHE A 21 -18.75 11.56 -27.43
CA PHE A 21 -19.66 11.67 -26.29
C PHE A 21 -19.67 13.06 -25.67
N VAL A 22 -18.51 13.73 -25.57
CA VAL A 22 -18.39 15.10 -25.08
C VAL A 22 -19.01 16.11 -26.07
N SER A 23 -18.86 15.92 -27.38
CA SER A 23 -19.47 16.76 -28.38
C SER A 23 -21.01 16.66 -28.40
N GLU A 24 -21.56 15.47 -28.15
CA GLU A 24 -23.01 15.27 -28.07
C GLU A 24 -23.62 15.84 -26.78
N ILE A 25 -22.87 15.86 -25.68
CA ILE A 25 -23.26 16.48 -24.40
C ILE A 25 -23.25 18.02 -24.51
N ILE A 26 -22.23 18.61 -25.15
CA ILE A 26 -22.13 20.06 -25.37
C ILE A 26 -23.23 20.56 -26.31
N ALA A 27 -23.64 19.74 -27.28
CA ALA A 27 -24.75 20.09 -28.18
C ALA A 27 -26.14 20.07 -27.50
N ARG A 28 -26.30 19.27 -26.43
CA ARG A 28 -27.56 19.21 -25.65
C ARG A 28 -27.69 20.32 -24.62
N ASP A 29 -26.61 20.86 -24.09
CA ASP A 29 -26.63 21.89 -23.05
C ASP A 29 -26.98 23.29 -23.63
N ASN A 30 -26.70 23.51 -24.92
CA ASN A 30 -27.04 24.77 -25.58
C ASN A 30 -28.55 24.93 -25.97
N SER A 31 -29.36 23.88 -25.76
CA SER A 31 -30.82 23.91 -26.08
C SER A 31 -31.73 24.18 -24.87
N ASN A 32 -31.18 24.25 -23.64
CA ASN A 32 -31.98 24.39 -22.41
C ASN A 32 -31.78 25.69 -21.61
N SER A 33 -31.21 26.74 -22.21
CA SER A 33 -30.95 27.99 -21.49
C SER A 33 -32.08 29.05 -21.57
N GLU A 34 -33.29 28.71 -22.01
CA GLU A 34 -34.38 29.72 -22.16
C GLU A 34 -35.64 29.49 -21.31
N ILE A 35 -35.69 28.57 -20.37
CA ILE A 35 -36.86 28.41 -19.47
C ILE A 35 -36.43 28.22 -18.02
N ALA A 36 -36.12 29.30 -17.33
CA ALA A 36 -36.12 29.34 -15.87
C ALA A 36 -36.20 30.75 -15.30
N GLN A 37 -37.35 31.37 -15.46
CA GLN A 37 -37.81 32.43 -14.55
C GLN A 37 -39.25 32.21 -14.14
N LYS A 38 -39.44 31.98 -12.85
CA LYS A 38 -40.64 31.90 -12.00
C LYS A 38 -40.95 30.50 -11.48
N THR A 39 -40.65 30.30 -10.23
CA THR A 39 -41.69 30.05 -9.19
C THR A 39 -41.08 30.11 -7.79
N ASP A 40 -41.65 30.96 -6.98
CA ASP A 40 -41.38 31.14 -5.55
C ASP A 40 -41.88 29.96 -4.68
N SER A 41 -41.23 29.86 -3.51
CA SER A 41 -41.74 29.31 -2.27
C SER A 41 -42.18 27.84 -2.25
N VAL A 42 -41.24 26.96 -1.86
CA VAL A 42 -41.57 25.76 -1.12
C VAL A 42 -40.67 25.69 0.11
N GLN A 43 -41.32 25.49 1.26
CA GLN A 43 -40.79 25.41 2.61
C GLN A 43 -39.52 24.58 2.70
N LYS A 44 -38.48 25.14 3.37
CA LYS A 44 -37.33 24.41 3.87
C LYS A 44 -37.82 23.34 4.85
N ALA A 45 -37.86 22.11 4.41
CA ALA A 45 -37.79 20.99 5.32
C ALA A 45 -36.39 21.00 5.93
N GLU A 46 -36.28 21.19 7.21
CA GLU A 46 -35.04 20.99 7.97
C GLU A 46 -34.56 19.57 7.72
N THR A 47 -33.54 19.45 6.90
CA THR A 47 -32.80 18.20 6.77
C THR A 47 -32.08 17.99 8.08
N VAL A 48 -32.62 17.17 8.95
CA VAL A 48 -31.92 16.68 10.13
C VAL A 48 -30.69 15.92 9.61
N GLN A 49 -29.57 16.62 9.57
CA GLN A 49 -28.27 15.98 9.37
C GLN A 49 -28.00 15.13 10.63
N VAL A 50 -28.44 13.88 10.62
CA VAL A 50 -27.88 12.85 11.49
C VAL A 50 -26.49 12.50 10.93
N ILE A 51 -25.60 13.45 11.08
CA ILE A 51 -24.18 13.22 10.90
C ILE A 51 -23.73 12.53 12.17
N GLY A 52 -23.67 11.20 12.15
CA GLY A 52 -22.63 10.56 12.93
C GLY A 52 -21.33 11.18 12.44
N LYS A 53 -20.77 12.16 13.17
CA LYS A 53 -19.46 12.71 12.90
C LYS A 53 -18.47 11.56 12.90
N VAL A 54 -18.23 10.96 11.73
CA VAL A 54 -17.01 10.23 11.47
C VAL A 54 -15.93 11.29 11.56
N SER A 55 -15.21 11.26 12.69
CA SER A 55 -14.21 12.24 13.05
C SER A 55 -13.26 12.53 11.91
N ASP A 56 -13.15 13.80 11.59
CA ASP A 56 -12.01 14.50 11.01
C ASP A 56 -10.83 13.65 10.51
N SER A 57 -11.04 13.06 9.36
CA SER A 57 -10.03 12.96 8.33
C SER A 57 -10.73 13.34 7.04
N GLY A 58 -10.45 14.54 6.55
CA GLY A 58 -11.15 15.18 5.43
C GLY A 58 -11.00 14.50 4.08
N SER A 59 -11.31 13.21 4.03
CA SER A 59 -11.37 12.41 2.81
C SER A 59 -12.77 11.83 2.69
N GLN A 60 -13.58 12.40 1.80
CA GLN A 60 -14.92 11.90 1.47
C GLN A 60 -14.92 10.50 0.81
N ASN A 61 -13.75 9.94 0.50
CA ASN A 61 -13.58 8.62 -0.12
C ASN A 61 -12.99 7.58 0.83
N PHE A 62 -12.91 7.84 2.12
CA PHE A 62 -12.48 6.86 3.10
C PHE A 62 -13.56 5.77 3.19
N ARG A 63 -13.25 4.59 2.64
CA ARG A 63 -14.12 3.42 2.78
C ARG A 63 -14.00 2.94 4.22
N SER A 64 -14.88 3.45 5.08
CA SER A 64 -14.84 3.12 6.48
C SER A 64 -15.17 1.64 6.72
N ASN A 65 -14.34 1.00 7.51
CA ASN A 65 -14.70 -0.22 8.22
C ASN A 65 -14.90 0.19 9.68
N PRO A 66 -16.10 0.57 10.11
CA PRO A 66 -16.31 1.18 11.43
C PRO A 66 -15.86 0.31 12.59
N SER A 67 -15.95 -1.02 12.44
CA SER A 67 -15.49 -1.99 13.45
C SER A 67 -13.99 -2.30 13.35
N GLY A 68 -13.31 -1.91 12.27
CA GLY A 68 -11.91 -2.25 12.02
C GLY A 68 -10.94 -1.29 12.68
N PHE A 69 -9.82 -1.83 13.22
CA PHE A 69 -8.68 -1.02 13.61
C PHE A 69 -7.99 -0.48 12.37
N GLN A 70 -8.23 0.77 12.07
CA GLN A 70 -7.75 1.44 10.87
C GLN A 70 -7.07 2.77 11.21
N SER A 71 -6.09 3.14 10.38
CA SER A 71 -5.44 4.44 10.45
C SER A 71 -5.32 5.07 9.07
N ALA A 72 -5.38 6.40 9.03
CA ALA A 72 -5.09 7.20 7.86
C ALA A 72 -3.89 8.11 8.15
N ILE A 73 -2.84 7.96 7.37
CA ILE A 73 -1.60 8.73 7.45
C ILE A 73 -1.69 9.82 6.40
N LYS A 74 -1.81 11.08 6.82
CA LYS A 74 -1.76 12.22 5.91
C LYS A 74 -0.31 12.49 5.50
N LEU A 75 -0.07 12.69 4.21
CA LEU A 75 1.28 12.82 3.66
C LEU A 75 1.71 14.25 3.36
N ASP A 76 0.83 15.24 3.52
CA ASP A 76 1.14 16.63 3.17
C ASP A 76 2.35 17.21 3.93
N GLU A 77 2.48 16.93 5.22
CA GLU A 77 3.63 17.37 6.02
C GLU A 77 4.91 16.59 5.65
N ALA A 78 4.78 15.29 5.40
CA ALA A 78 5.91 14.45 5.00
C ALA A 78 6.43 14.76 3.58
N SER A 79 5.61 15.37 2.71
CA SER A 79 6.01 15.69 1.34
C SER A 79 7.00 16.86 1.22
N ALA A 80 7.21 17.63 2.29
CA ALA A 80 8.28 18.65 2.37
C ALA A 80 9.64 18.05 2.75
N ARG A 81 9.69 16.76 3.07
CA ARG A 81 10.89 16.02 3.49
C ARG A 81 11.33 15.03 2.42
N TYR A 82 12.59 14.63 2.48
CA TYR A 82 13.11 13.53 1.66
C TYR A 82 12.68 12.19 2.27
N THR A 83 11.42 11.85 2.09
CA THR A 83 10.78 10.67 2.70
C THR A 83 10.31 9.72 1.62
N SER A 84 10.33 8.43 1.91
CA SER A 84 9.83 7.36 1.05
C SER A 84 8.60 6.68 1.67
N LEU A 85 7.82 5.98 0.87
CA LEU A 85 6.66 5.22 1.35
C LEU A 85 7.03 4.15 2.39
N PRO A 86 8.12 3.37 2.24
CA PRO A 86 8.60 2.45 3.27
C PRO A 86 8.79 3.09 4.64
N GLU A 87 9.45 4.25 4.69
CA GLU A 87 9.72 4.97 5.95
C GLU A 87 8.44 5.45 6.65
N VAL A 88 7.45 5.89 5.89
CA VAL A 88 6.17 6.33 6.45
C VAL A 88 5.39 5.16 7.03
N LEU A 89 5.34 4.04 6.31
CA LEU A 89 4.61 2.85 6.73
C LEU A 89 5.24 2.20 7.97
N GLU A 90 6.55 2.22 8.10
CA GLU A 90 7.27 1.61 9.23
C GLU A 90 7.00 2.30 10.57
N ARG A 91 6.49 3.53 10.56
CA ARG A 91 6.12 4.28 11.77
C ARG A 91 4.76 3.89 12.35
N GLU A 92 3.95 3.12 11.60
CA GLU A 92 2.60 2.75 12.03
C GLU A 92 2.58 1.46 12.85
N ALA A 93 1.73 1.42 13.90
CA ALA A 93 1.56 0.25 14.72
C ALA A 93 1.08 -0.97 13.90
N GLY A 94 1.69 -2.13 14.15
CA GLY A 94 1.37 -3.38 13.49
C GLY A 94 1.88 -3.49 12.04
N LEU A 95 2.63 -2.51 11.53
CA LEU A 95 3.24 -2.55 10.23
C LEU A 95 4.75 -2.76 10.33
N ARG A 96 5.25 -3.71 9.57
CA ARG A 96 6.68 -3.98 9.46
C ARG A 96 7.12 -3.90 8.00
N VAL A 97 7.99 -2.97 7.70
CA VAL A 97 8.69 -2.90 6.42
C VAL A 97 10.02 -3.65 6.52
N ARG A 98 10.34 -4.47 5.54
CA ARG A 98 11.65 -5.09 5.37
C ARG A 98 12.30 -4.56 4.12
N SER A 99 13.52 -4.05 4.26
CA SER A 99 14.30 -3.52 3.16
C SER A 99 15.53 -4.38 2.90
N PHE A 100 15.84 -4.60 1.62
CA PHE A 100 17.03 -5.32 1.15
C PHE A 100 18.21 -4.38 0.88
N GLY A 101 18.19 -3.18 1.44
CA GLY A 101 19.23 -2.17 1.28
C GLY A 101 18.73 -0.76 1.56
N GLY A 102 19.41 0.22 1.04
CA GLY A 102 19.07 1.64 1.20
C GLY A 102 17.88 2.11 0.37
N LEU A 103 17.76 3.41 0.20
CA LEU A 103 16.73 4.06 -0.59
C LEU A 103 16.62 3.42 -1.99
N GLY A 104 15.40 3.19 -2.44
CA GLY A 104 15.17 2.56 -3.73
C GLY A 104 15.40 1.04 -3.78
N SER A 105 15.89 0.38 -2.73
CA SER A 105 16.02 -1.07 -2.69
C SER A 105 14.65 -1.76 -2.57
N TYR A 106 14.61 -3.03 -2.97
CA TYR A 106 13.43 -3.86 -2.79
C TYR A 106 12.96 -3.81 -1.34
N SER A 107 11.69 -3.53 -1.14
CA SER A 107 11.11 -3.43 0.20
C SER A 107 9.67 -3.94 0.21
N THR A 108 9.32 -4.68 1.25
CA THR A 108 8.02 -5.34 1.41
C THR A 108 7.34 -4.97 2.70
N LEU A 109 6.01 -5.09 2.73
CA LEU A 109 5.18 -4.77 3.89
C LEU A 109 4.54 -6.02 4.47
N SER A 110 4.67 -6.19 5.78
CA SER A 110 3.92 -7.15 6.59
C SER A 110 2.99 -6.41 7.56
N ILE A 111 1.82 -6.97 7.83
CA ILE A 111 0.85 -6.42 8.78
C ILE A 111 0.61 -7.45 9.89
N ARG A 112 0.81 -7.06 11.18
CA ARG A 112 0.58 -7.93 12.34
C ARG A 112 1.28 -9.28 12.19
N GLY A 113 2.59 -9.27 11.87
CA GLY A 113 3.44 -10.45 11.81
C GLY A 113 3.15 -11.45 10.68
N THR A 114 2.28 -11.12 9.73
CA THR A 114 2.02 -11.97 8.54
C THR A 114 3.15 -11.91 7.51
N ASN A 115 3.10 -12.73 6.47
CA ASN A 115 4.01 -12.61 5.33
C ASN A 115 3.61 -11.42 4.43
N PRO A 116 4.54 -10.83 3.67
CA PRO A 116 4.22 -9.74 2.76
C PRO A 116 3.14 -10.09 1.72
N ASN A 117 3.17 -11.31 1.18
CA ASN A 117 2.17 -11.81 0.22
C ASN A 117 0.79 -12.13 0.83
N GLN A 118 0.66 -12.07 2.17
CA GLN A 118 -0.61 -12.15 2.91
C GLN A 118 -1.27 -10.78 3.12
N SER A 119 -0.61 -9.69 2.72
CA SER A 119 -1.11 -8.32 2.78
C SER A 119 -1.47 -7.81 1.39
N ARG A 120 -2.55 -7.03 1.27
CA ARG A 120 -2.98 -6.44 0.02
C ARG A 120 -2.68 -4.95 -0.02
N ILE A 121 -2.15 -4.48 -1.14
CA ILE A 121 -1.86 -3.05 -1.37
C ILE A 121 -2.67 -2.59 -2.58
N TYR A 122 -3.30 -1.43 -2.45
CA TYR A 122 -4.15 -0.83 -3.47
C TYR A 122 -3.71 0.60 -3.77
N LEU A 123 -3.96 1.06 -4.98
CA LEU A 123 -3.93 2.47 -5.35
C LEU A 123 -5.35 2.91 -5.73
N ASP A 124 -5.95 3.79 -4.94
CA ASP A 124 -7.38 4.18 -5.07
C ASP A 124 -8.34 2.98 -5.19
N GLY A 125 -8.00 1.85 -4.52
CA GLY A 125 -8.77 0.60 -4.53
C GLY A 125 -8.48 -0.34 -5.71
N ILE A 126 -7.53 -0.01 -6.58
CA ILE A 126 -7.03 -0.90 -7.64
C ILE A 126 -5.95 -1.79 -7.02
N PRO A 127 -6.03 -3.13 -7.11
CA PRO A 127 -5.01 -4.01 -6.52
C PRO A 127 -3.67 -3.87 -7.23
N LEU A 128 -2.59 -3.75 -6.46
CA LEU A 128 -1.21 -3.71 -6.94
C LEU A 128 -0.49 -5.05 -6.80
N ASN A 129 -0.99 -5.95 -5.96
CA ASN A 129 -0.49 -7.33 -5.87
C ASN A 129 -0.85 -8.09 -7.14
N ASN A 130 0.10 -8.85 -7.65
CA ASN A 130 -0.07 -9.71 -8.83
C ASN A 130 0.07 -11.19 -8.48
N SER A 131 -0.33 -12.06 -9.39
CA SER A 131 -0.27 -13.52 -9.19
C SER A 131 1.15 -14.09 -9.31
N GLN A 132 2.12 -13.35 -9.80
CA GLN A 132 3.51 -13.82 -9.92
C GLN A 132 4.11 -14.09 -8.54
N GLY A 133 4.32 -13.05 -7.72
CA GLY A 133 4.92 -13.15 -6.39
C GLY A 133 3.94 -12.97 -5.24
N GLY A 134 2.81 -12.33 -5.51
CA GLY A 134 1.79 -12.02 -4.50
C GLY A 134 2.13 -10.83 -3.61
N GLU A 135 3.36 -10.35 -3.59
CA GLU A 135 3.82 -9.19 -2.83
C GLU A 135 4.06 -7.96 -3.72
N VAL A 136 4.12 -6.80 -3.10
CA VAL A 136 4.36 -5.52 -3.79
C VAL A 136 5.68 -4.93 -3.31
N ASN A 137 6.53 -4.54 -4.25
CA ASN A 137 7.72 -3.77 -3.93
C ASN A 137 7.34 -2.30 -3.69
N LEU A 138 7.47 -1.85 -2.45
CA LEU A 138 7.11 -0.48 -2.08
C LEU A 138 7.98 0.59 -2.76
N ALA A 139 9.20 0.23 -3.17
CA ALA A 139 10.10 1.15 -3.87
C ALA A 139 9.63 1.48 -5.29
N ASP A 140 8.71 0.69 -5.87
CA ASP A 140 8.14 0.94 -7.19
C ASP A 140 6.90 1.87 -7.14
N LEU A 141 6.53 2.37 -5.94
CA LEU A 141 5.33 3.18 -5.75
C LEU A 141 5.65 4.68 -5.61
N PRO A 142 4.94 5.55 -6.32
CA PRO A 142 5.20 6.99 -6.30
C PRO A 142 4.61 7.63 -5.03
N PHE A 143 5.46 7.99 -4.08
CA PHE A 143 5.05 8.65 -2.82
C PHE A 143 4.44 10.05 -3.04
N ASP A 144 5.01 10.84 -3.94
CA ASP A 144 4.66 12.25 -4.14
C ASP A 144 3.26 12.46 -4.78
N SER A 145 2.69 11.42 -5.40
CA SER A 145 1.32 11.46 -5.95
C SER A 145 0.23 11.25 -4.90
N LEU A 146 0.62 10.84 -3.69
CA LEU A 146 -0.32 10.42 -2.66
C LEU A 146 -0.73 11.59 -1.76
N GLU A 147 -1.99 11.60 -1.34
CA GLU A 147 -2.55 12.46 -0.29
C GLU A 147 -2.46 11.78 1.08
N SER A 148 -2.80 10.50 1.11
CA SER A 148 -2.81 9.72 2.34
C SER A 148 -2.59 8.23 2.09
N VAL A 149 -2.25 7.52 3.15
CA VAL A 149 -2.20 6.07 3.19
C VAL A 149 -3.19 5.57 4.23
N GLU A 150 -4.09 4.70 3.81
CA GLU A 150 -5.10 4.08 4.65
C GLU A 150 -4.67 2.65 4.98
N VAL A 151 -4.64 2.31 6.26
CA VAL A 151 -4.23 0.99 6.76
C VAL A 151 -5.40 0.28 7.40
N TYR A 152 -5.71 -0.93 6.94
CA TYR A 152 -6.82 -1.76 7.39
C TYR A 152 -6.27 -3.05 8.02
N ARG A 153 -6.25 -3.14 9.36
CA ARG A 153 -5.64 -4.24 10.10
C ARG A 153 -6.57 -5.43 10.32
N SER A 154 -7.90 -5.20 10.25
CA SER A 154 -8.94 -6.20 10.49
C SER A 154 -9.50 -6.83 9.20
N GLY A 155 -8.64 -6.96 8.17
CA GLY A 155 -9.03 -7.38 6.81
C GLY A 155 -9.55 -6.21 5.96
N ASN A 156 -9.74 -6.47 4.67
CA ASN A 156 -10.17 -5.46 3.72
C ASN A 156 -11.61 -5.00 3.99
N PRO A 157 -11.89 -3.68 3.92
CA PRO A 157 -13.25 -3.18 3.89
C PRO A 157 -13.97 -3.57 2.60
N ILE A 158 -15.29 -3.39 2.56
CA ILE A 158 -16.06 -3.58 1.32
C ILE A 158 -15.57 -2.62 0.22
N GLY A 159 -15.61 -3.06 -1.03
CA GLY A 159 -15.13 -2.29 -2.18
C GLY A 159 -13.64 -2.48 -2.51
N PHE A 160 -12.97 -3.41 -1.82
CA PHE A 160 -11.62 -3.88 -2.15
C PHE A 160 -11.65 -5.36 -2.49
N SER A 161 -11.11 -5.72 -3.64
CA SER A 161 -11.08 -7.11 -4.11
C SER A 161 -10.01 -7.93 -3.39
N GLY A 162 -10.22 -9.25 -3.33
CA GLY A 162 -9.29 -10.21 -2.77
C GLY A 162 -9.31 -10.31 -1.25
N SER A 163 -8.92 -11.46 -0.76
CA SER A 163 -8.75 -11.75 0.67
C SER A 163 -7.35 -11.33 1.15
N ALA A 164 -7.24 -10.90 2.40
CA ALA A 164 -6.00 -10.43 3.00
C ALA A 164 -5.88 -10.91 4.46
N ILE A 165 -5.13 -11.99 4.68
CA ILE A 165 -4.87 -12.55 6.02
C ILE A 165 -4.23 -11.49 6.93
N GLY A 166 -3.27 -10.74 6.39
CA GLY A 166 -2.60 -9.65 7.10
C GLY A 166 -3.48 -8.43 7.32
N GLY A 167 -4.19 -8.04 6.28
CA GLY A 167 -4.90 -6.78 6.16
C GLY A 167 -4.57 -6.07 4.86
N GLY A 168 -5.04 -4.84 4.70
CA GLY A 168 -4.85 -4.06 3.48
C GLY A 168 -4.26 -2.68 3.71
N VAL A 169 -3.62 -2.15 2.69
CA VAL A 169 -3.18 -0.75 2.61
C VAL A 169 -3.70 -0.15 1.32
N ASN A 170 -4.38 0.98 1.41
CA ASN A 170 -4.83 1.75 0.27
C ASN A 170 -4.05 3.05 0.16
N LEU A 171 -3.39 3.24 -0.95
CA LEU A 171 -2.69 4.46 -1.30
C LEU A 171 -3.70 5.39 -1.97
N VAL A 172 -4.00 6.51 -1.34
CA VAL A 172 -4.99 7.47 -1.83
C VAL A 172 -4.29 8.58 -2.57
N THR A 173 -4.68 8.78 -3.82
CA THR A 173 -4.11 9.83 -4.67
C THR A 173 -4.63 11.21 -4.28
N ARG A 174 -3.86 12.25 -4.60
CA ARG A 174 -4.23 13.64 -4.31
C ARG A 174 -5.57 13.99 -4.96
N LYS A 175 -6.40 14.69 -4.19
CA LYS A 175 -7.66 15.22 -4.66
C LYS A 175 -7.44 16.55 -5.38
N ASP A 176 -8.30 16.80 -6.35
CA ASP A 176 -8.48 18.11 -6.94
C ASP A 176 -8.95 19.11 -5.87
N THR A 177 -8.52 20.34 -6.00
CA THR A 177 -8.88 21.44 -5.10
C THR A 177 -9.60 22.53 -5.90
N SER A 178 -10.59 23.21 -5.30
CA SER A 178 -11.28 24.34 -5.92
C SER A 178 -10.33 25.51 -6.26
N LYS A 179 -9.27 25.68 -5.46
CA LYS A 179 -8.18 26.63 -5.74
C LYS A 179 -7.00 25.86 -6.32
N PRO A 180 -6.49 26.22 -7.52
CA PRO A 180 -5.31 25.60 -8.10
C PRO A 180 -4.12 25.67 -7.16
N ARG A 181 -3.36 24.57 -7.09
CA ARG A 181 -2.19 24.46 -6.23
C ARG A 181 -1.06 23.73 -6.96
N THR A 182 0.07 24.40 -7.09
CA THR A 182 1.30 23.81 -7.62
C THR A 182 2.29 23.58 -6.51
N ARG A 183 2.95 22.42 -6.53
CA ARG A 183 4.05 22.10 -5.62
C ARG A 183 5.26 21.67 -6.45
N ILE A 184 6.41 22.26 -6.12
CA ILE A 184 7.70 21.92 -6.70
C ILE A 184 8.60 21.47 -5.53
N ASN A 185 9.16 20.26 -5.61
CA ASN A 185 10.13 19.77 -4.64
C ASN A 185 11.44 19.47 -5.35
N ILE A 186 12.54 19.96 -4.78
CA ILE A 186 13.91 19.67 -5.23
C ILE A 186 14.68 19.24 -4.00
N GLY A 187 15.25 18.06 -4.02
CA GLY A 187 15.97 17.50 -2.89
C GLY A 187 17.24 16.81 -3.32
N GLY A 188 18.21 16.75 -2.41
CA GLY A 188 19.47 16.05 -2.60
C GLY A 188 20.07 15.64 -1.27
N GLY A 189 21.06 14.76 -1.31
CA GLY A 189 21.69 14.29 -0.07
C GLY A 189 22.77 13.25 -0.27
N SER A 190 23.07 12.52 0.79
CA SER A 190 24.08 11.48 0.85
C SER A 190 23.93 10.47 -0.30
N PHE A 191 25.03 9.84 -0.67
CA PHE A 191 25.10 8.80 -1.70
C PHE A 191 24.71 9.30 -3.10
N ASN A 192 25.09 10.54 -3.42
CA ASN A 192 24.76 11.20 -4.69
C ASN A 192 23.25 11.16 -5.01
N THR A 193 22.44 11.34 -3.97
CA THR A 193 20.98 11.28 -4.11
C THR A 193 20.45 12.61 -4.62
N GLY A 194 19.57 12.55 -5.62
CA GLY A 194 18.86 13.69 -6.16
C GLY A 194 17.42 13.35 -6.51
N LYS A 195 16.49 14.28 -6.22
CA LYS A 195 15.06 14.16 -6.50
C LYS A 195 14.52 15.51 -6.97
N ALA A 196 13.68 15.47 -8.01
CA ALA A 196 12.90 16.62 -8.43
C ALA A 196 11.47 16.17 -8.74
N SER A 197 10.48 16.91 -8.27
CA SER A 197 9.08 16.66 -8.61
C SER A 197 8.28 17.94 -8.77
N VAL A 198 7.34 17.91 -9.71
CA VAL A 198 6.34 18.95 -9.93
C VAL A 198 4.98 18.29 -9.88
N SER A 199 4.11 18.80 -9.00
CA SER A 199 2.72 18.37 -8.95
C SER A 199 1.80 19.57 -8.99
N HIS A 200 0.66 19.42 -9.69
CA HIS A 200 -0.38 20.43 -9.78
C HIS A 200 -1.73 19.78 -9.54
N THR A 201 -2.61 20.49 -8.81
CA THR A 201 -3.99 20.08 -8.59
C THR A 201 -4.89 21.33 -8.71
N GLY A 202 -6.02 21.21 -9.37
CA GLY A 202 -6.97 22.32 -9.49
C GLY A 202 -8.24 21.92 -10.20
N THR A 203 -9.23 22.81 -10.16
CA THR A 203 -10.50 22.65 -10.90
C THR A 203 -10.63 23.78 -11.91
N TYR A 204 -10.83 23.44 -13.17
CA TYR A 204 -10.93 24.36 -14.31
C TYR A 204 -12.21 24.05 -15.09
N ASN A 205 -13.11 25.00 -15.17
CA ASN A 205 -14.40 24.85 -15.87
C ASN A 205 -15.17 23.59 -15.46
N GLY A 206 -15.16 23.28 -14.15
CA GLY A 206 -15.83 22.10 -13.62
C GLY A 206 -15.03 20.78 -13.75
N ILE A 207 -13.89 20.79 -14.43
CA ILE A 207 -13.00 19.63 -14.55
C ILE A 207 -11.93 19.73 -13.47
N GLY A 208 -11.94 18.79 -12.51
CA GLY A 208 -10.86 18.59 -11.55
C GLY A 208 -9.69 17.87 -12.21
N ALA A 209 -8.48 18.44 -12.10
CA ALA A 209 -7.27 17.85 -12.66
C ALA A 209 -6.17 17.76 -11.61
N SER A 210 -5.41 16.66 -11.63
CA SER A 210 -4.18 16.53 -10.85
C SER A 210 -3.13 15.83 -11.70
N PHE A 211 -1.90 16.32 -11.66
CA PHE A 211 -0.77 15.65 -12.29
C PHE A 211 0.49 15.71 -11.44
N LEU A 212 1.39 14.77 -11.66
CA LEU A 212 2.73 14.70 -11.07
C LEU A 212 3.74 14.23 -12.11
N VAL A 213 4.88 14.89 -12.12
CA VAL A 213 6.11 14.44 -12.80
C VAL A 213 7.20 14.32 -11.73
N LEU A 214 7.87 13.18 -11.68
CA LEU A 214 8.93 12.88 -10.70
C LEU A 214 10.14 12.28 -11.41
N GLY A 215 11.33 12.78 -11.08
CA GLY A 215 12.62 12.16 -11.33
C GLY A 215 13.41 11.98 -10.04
N GLU A 216 14.02 10.81 -9.84
CA GLU A 216 14.81 10.50 -8.64
C GLU A 216 15.96 9.56 -9.00
N LYS A 217 17.14 9.80 -8.44
CA LYS A 217 18.31 8.93 -8.61
C LYS A 217 19.18 8.90 -7.35
N SER A 218 19.94 7.82 -7.17
CA SER A 218 20.96 7.71 -6.12
C SER A 218 21.94 6.58 -6.42
N ASP A 219 23.19 6.73 -6.01
CA ASP A 219 24.21 5.68 -6.13
C ASP A 219 24.09 4.63 -5.03
N GLN A 220 23.54 4.98 -3.87
CA GLN A 220 23.40 4.10 -2.70
C GLN A 220 24.70 3.36 -2.32
N ASN A 221 25.85 4.01 -2.49
CA ASN A 221 27.18 3.45 -2.31
C ASN A 221 27.72 3.65 -0.87
N PHE A 222 26.88 3.46 0.14
CA PHE A 222 27.22 3.63 1.55
C PHE A 222 28.20 2.58 2.06
N SER A 223 28.94 2.94 3.14
CA SER A 223 29.80 2.02 3.86
C SER A 223 28.98 1.20 4.85
N PHE A 224 29.31 -0.08 4.98
CA PHE A 224 28.64 -0.99 5.89
C PHE A 224 29.65 -1.95 6.54
N LYS A 225 29.23 -2.61 7.63
CA LYS A 225 29.97 -3.70 8.25
C LYS A 225 29.65 -4.98 7.48
N ASN A 226 30.64 -5.60 6.87
CA ASN A 226 30.54 -6.90 6.26
C ASN A 226 30.94 -7.97 7.30
N ASP A 227 29.97 -8.73 7.73
CA ASP A 227 30.09 -9.80 8.72
C ASP A 227 30.34 -11.17 8.08
N HIS A 228 30.59 -11.20 6.78
CA HIS A 228 30.79 -12.41 5.99
C HIS A 228 29.73 -13.51 6.22
N GLY A 229 28.53 -13.12 6.69
CA GLY A 229 27.40 -14.00 6.97
C GLY A 229 27.37 -14.60 8.38
N THR A 230 28.28 -14.15 9.27
CA THR A 230 28.46 -14.64 10.65
C THR A 230 28.16 -13.56 11.70
N VAL A 231 26.96 -12.97 11.65
CA VAL A 231 26.56 -11.74 12.39
C VAL A 231 26.97 -11.75 13.87
N VAL A 232 26.89 -12.87 14.56
CA VAL A 232 27.12 -13.00 16.02
C VAL A 232 28.19 -14.02 16.40
N LEU A 233 28.63 -14.89 15.50
CA LEU A 233 29.54 -16.00 15.84
C LEU A 233 31.00 -15.66 15.69
N ASN A 234 31.38 -14.89 14.70
CA ASN A 234 32.75 -14.48 14.44
C ASN A 234 32.78 -12.99 14.10
N THR A 235 33.44 -12.21 14.93
CA THR A 235 33.63 -10.78 14.71
C THR A 235 35.05 -10.43 14.29
N LEU A 236 35.94 -11.42 14.18
CA LEU A 236 37.35 -11.22 13.85
C LEU A 236 37.58 -11.02 12.34
N ASP A 237 36.68 -11.54 11.52
CA ASP A 237 36.68 -11.40 10.06
C ASP A 237 35.83 -10.23 9.56
N ASP A 238 35.20 -9.47 10.47
CA ASP A 238 34.41 -8.31 10.14
C ASP A 238 35.26 -7.23 9.44
N THR A 239 34.77 -6.75 8.29
CA THR A 239 35.40 -5.67 7.55
C THR A 239 34.44 -4.49 7.33
N ILE A 240 34.99 -3.33 6.98
CA ILE A 240 34.19 -2.20 6.51
C ILE A 240 34.28 -2.14 5.00
N ASP A 241 33.20 -2.47 4.36
CA ASP A 241 33.08 -2.48 2.92
C ASP A 241 32.15 -1.36 2.41
N ARG A 242 32.20 -1.14 1.10
CA ARG A 242 31.31 -0.21 0.39
C ARG A 242 30.28 -0.96 -0.42
N ARG A 243 29.01 -0.52 -0.35
CA ARG A 243 27.95 -1.09 -1.18
C ARG A 243 28.21 -0.78 -2.65
N ARG A 244 28.20 -1.80 -3.50
CA ARG A 244 28.42 -1.71 -4.93
C ARG A 244 27.16 -2.12 -5.66
N ASN A 245 26.98 -1.63 -6.89
CA ASN A 245 25.85 -1.97 -7.75
C ASN A 245 24.47 -1.77 -7.09
N ALA A 246 24.33 -0.70 -6.29
CA ALA A 246 23.08 -0.37 -5.57
C ALA A 246 22.37 0.86 -6.14
N ALA A 247 22.92 1.47 -7.19
CA ALA A 247 22.38 2.66 -7.82
C ALA A 247 20.96 2.42 -8.38
N PHE A 248 20.14 3.45 -8.31
CA PHE A 248 18.83 3.43 -8.97
C PHE A 248 18.51 4.77 -9.64
N GLU A 249 17.67 4.69 -10.65
CA GLU A 249 17.04 5.82 -11.31
C GLU A 249 15.56 5.52 -11.51
N ARG A 250 14.70 6.50 -11.25
CA ARG A 250 13.25 6.39 -11.36
C ARG A 250 12.65 7.62 -12.02
N THR A 251 11.69 7.40 -12.92
CA THR A 251 10.81 8.42 -13.47
C THR A 251 9.37 7.98 -13.26
N ALA A 252 8.52 8.87 -12.76
CA ALA A 252 7.10 8.59 -12.60
C ALA A 252 6.26 9.74 -13.15
N LEU A 253 5.19 9.38 -13.85
CA LEU A 253 4.14 10.28 -14.33
C LEU A 253 2.82 9.80 -13.77
N PHE A 254 2.07 10.72 -13.19
CA PHE A 254 0.77 10.43 -12.61
C PHE A 254 -0.23 11.50 -13.01
N GLY A 255 -1.47 11.10 -13.31
CA GLY A 255 -2.53 12.05 -13.63
C GLY A 255 -3.91 11.56 -13.25
N THR A 256 -4.77 12.45 -12.77
CA THR A 256 -6.20 12.22 -12.60
C THR A 256 -7.02 13.32 -13.21
N LEU A 257 -8.15 12.96 -13.81
CA LEU A 257 -9.19 13.88 -14.24
C LEU A 257 -10.49 13.48 -13.58
N LYS A 258 -11.27 14.49 -13.14
CA LYS A 258 -12.60 14.30 -12.57
C LYS A 258 -13.56 15.27 -13.20
N TYR A 259 -14.77 14.81 -13.40
CA TYR A 259 -15.84 15.62 -13.92
C TYR A 259 -17.17 15.22 -13.30
N GLN A 260 -17.97 16.21 -12.91
CA GLN A 260 -19.29 16.00 -12.34
C GLN A 260 -20.36 16.20 -13.41
N ILE A 261 -21.16 15.17 -13.68
CA ILE A 261 -22.31 15.22 -14.59
C ILE A 261 -23.57 14.94 -13.78
N GLY A 262 -24.34 15.98 -13.47
CA GLY A 262 -25.50 15.81 -12.62
C GLY A 262 -25.17 15.14 -11.29
N LYS A 263 -25.76 13.98 -11.02
CA LYS A 263 -25.55 13.20 -9.80
C LYS A 263 -24.35 12.24 -9.89
N THR A 264 -23.61 12.21 -11.01
CA THR A 264 -22.52 11.25 -11.28
C THR A 264 -21.18 11.97 -11.32
N GLU A 265 -20.23 11.52 -10.48
CA GLU A 265 -18.80 11.87 -10.58
C GLU A 265 -18.11 10.85 -11.48
N LEU A 266 -17.38 11.32 -12.49
CA LEU A 266 -16.50 10.53 -13.34
C LEU A 266 -15.06 10.77 -12.89
N LYS A 267 -14.25 9.72 -12.81
CA LYS A 267 -12.81 9.81 -12.50
C LYS A 267 -12.01 8.97 -13.47
N LEU A 268 -11.03 9.58 -14.13
CA LEU A 268 -9.98 8.91 -14.91
C LEU A 268 -8.67 9.01 -14.12
N LEU A 269 -7.91 7.91 -14.08
CA LEU A 269 -6.59 7.86 -13.47
C LEU A 269 -5.61 7.19 -14.43
N ASN A 270 -4.41 7.77 -14.56
CA ASN A 270 -3.28 7.19 -15.27
C ASN A 270 -2.03 7.27 -14.39
N ASP A 271 -1.27 6.18 -14.31
CA ASP A 271 0.01 6.07 -13.61
C ASP A 271 1.03 5.36 -14.48
N PHE A 272 2.17 5.99 -14.67
CA PHE A 272 3.32 5.42 -15.36
C PHE A 272 4.54 5.52 -14.46
N ASN A 273 5.24 4.40 -14.27
CA ASN A 273 6.46 4.32 -13.49
C ASN A 273 7.52 3.54 -14.25
N HIS A 274 8.67 4.19 -14.46
CA HIS A 274 9.87 3.62 -15.05
C HIS A 274 10.98 3.60 -14.00
N ARG A 275 11.68 2.47 -13.85
CA ARG A 275 12.76 2.34 -12.90
C ARG A 275 13.84 1.39 -13.38
N ILE A 276 15.10 1.82 -13.22
CA ILE A 276 16.28 0.98 -13.38
C ILE A 276 17.01 0.94 -12.05
N HIS A 277 17.44 -0.22 -11.59
CA HIS A 277 18.25 -0.32 -10.39
C HIS A 277 19.20 -1.51 -10.44
N GLY A 278 20.37 -1.33 -9.87
CA GLY A 278 21.35 -2.39 -9.65
C GLY A 278 20.85 -3.35 -8.56
N LEU A 279 21.23 -4.62 -8.69
CA LEU A 279 20.94 -5.65 -7.69
C LEU A 279 22.25 -6.06 -7.01
N PRO A 280 22.60 -5.45 -5.88
CA PRO A 280 23.94 -5.60 -5.28
C PRO A 280 24.24 -7.00 -4.74
N GLY A 281 23.22 -7.86 -4.58
CA GLY A 281 23.39 -9.17 -3.94
C GLY A 281 23.69 -9.09 -2.44
N PRO A 282 24.02 -10.20 -1.77
CA PRO A 282 24.41 -10.20 -0.36
C PRO A 282 25.78 -9.53 -0.14
N SER A 283 26.02 -9.02 1.08
CA SER A 283 27.25 -8.31 1.47
C SER A 283 28.52 -9.12 1.21
N SER A 284 28.48 -10.43 1.47
CA SER A 284 29.59 -11.35 1.30
C SER A 284 29.90 -11.67 -0.18
N ASN A 285 28.96 -11.44 -1.08
CA ASN A 285 29.10 -11.71 -2.51
C ASN A 285 28.34 -10.66 -3.34
N GLN A 286 28.91 -9.46 -3.41
CA GLN A 286 28.30 -8.35 -4.13
C GLN A 286 28.45 -8.52 -5.64
N THR A 287 27.39 -8.22 -6.39
CA THR A 287 27.39 -8.20 -7.84
C THR A 287 27.95 -6.88 -8.39
N ASN A 288 28.33 -6.86 -9.66
CA ASN A 288 28.86 -5.67 -10.33
C ASN A 288 27.99 -5.18 -11.50
N ARG A 289 27.27 -6.08 -12.17
CA ARG A 289 26.56 -5.78 -13.44
C ARG A 289 25.09 -6.16 -13.44
N VAL A 290 24.64 -6.89 -12.43
CA VAL A 290 23.24 -7.32 -12.36
C VAL A 290 22.36 -6.11 -12.14
N HIS A 291 21.37 -5.94 -12.98
CA HIS A 291 20.39 -4.87 -12.83
C HIS A 291 18.99 -5.29 -13.27
N ARG A 292 18.01 -4.58 -12.79
CA ARG A 292 16.60 -4.78 -13.12
C ARG A 292 16.04 -3.50 -13.72
N LYS A 293 15.26 -3.64 -14.79
CA LYS A 293 14.45 -2.58 -15.38
C LYS A 293 12.98 -2.92 -15.19
N TYR A 294 12.24 -2.03 -14.59
CA TYR A 294 10.82 -2.18 -14.31
C TYR A 294 10.00 -1.05 -14.91
N ASP A 295 9.04 -1.39 -15.75
CA ASP A 295 8.10 -0.48 -16.36
C ASP A 295 6.69 -0.88 -15.94
N ARG A 296 5.88 0.06 -15.43
CA ARG A 296 4.46 -0.16 -15.11
C ARG A 296 3.62 0.96 -15.70
N TYR A 297 2.54 0.57 -16.33
CA TYR A 297 1.43 1.44 -16.71
C TYR A 297 0.16 0.97 -16.00
N MET A 298 -0.64 1.89 -15.48
CA MET A 298 -1.96 1.61 -14.92
C MET A 298 -2.92 2.72 -15.34
N GLY A 299 -4.06 2.32 -15.90
CA GLY A 299 -5.18 3.19 -16.21
C GLY A 299 -6.45 2.72 -15.52
N SER A 300 -7.30 3.65 -15.06
CA SER A 300 -8.63 3.30 -14.57
C SER A 300 -9.66 4.37 -14.85
N PHE A 301 -10.89 3.90 -15.04
CA PHE A 301 -12.08 4.73 -15.14
C PHE A 301 -13.05 4.33 -14.02
N ALA A 302 -13.51 5.31 -13.25
CA ALA A 302 -14.44 5.09 -12.15
C ALA A 302 -15.61 6.05 -12.21
N THR A 303 -16.78 5.59 -11.75
CA THR A 303 -17.98 6.40 -11.61
C THR A 303 -18.53 6.29 -10.19
N ASP A 304 -19.11 7.37 -9.69
CA ASP A 304 -19.83 7.43 -8.43
C ASP A 304 -21.15 8.18 -8.64
N THR A 305 -22.25 7.45 -8.73
CA THR A 305 -23.60 8.00 -8.97
C THR A 305 -24.41 7.93 -7.70
N LYS A 306 -24.89 9.06 -7.22
CA LYS A 306 -25.76 9.18 -6.05
C LYS A 306 -27.20 9.37 -6.47
N GLY A 307 -28.14 8.72 -5.77
CA GLY A 307 -29.57 8.85 -6.06
C GLY A 307 -29.96 8.32 -7.44
N LEU A 308 -29.31 7.23 -7.90
CA LEU A 308 -29.71 6.50 -9.10
C LEU A 308 -30.98 5.70 -8.76
N PHE A 309 -32.04 5.83 -9.53
CA PHE A 309 -33.39 5.26 -9.31
C PHE A 309 -34.13 5.87 -8.11
N VAL A 310 -33.52 5.86 -6.90
CA VAL A 310 -34.05 6.45 -5.66
C VAL A 310 -32.94 7.19 -4.92
N ASP A 311 -33.26 8.24 -4.19
CA ASP A 311 -32.23 9.08 -3.53
C ASP A 311 -31.38 8.33 -2.50
N SER A 312 -31.92 7.25 -1.93
CA SER A 312 -31.22 6.35 -1.00
C SER A 312 -30.28 5.36 -1.68
N PHE A 313 -30.16 5.35 -3.01
CA PHE A 313 -29.29 4.41 -3.72
C PHE A 313 -28.07 5.10 -4.31
N ARG A 314 -26.89 4.50 -4.09
CA ARG A 314 -25.61 4.95 -4.67
C ARG A 314 -24.97 3.77 -5.41
N LEU A 315 -24.45 4.03 -6.59
CA LEU A 315 -23.69 3.05 -7.37
C LEU A 315 -22.29 3.57 -7.65
N GLU A 316 -21.29 2.86 -7.15
CA GLU A 316 -19.89 3.07 -7.53
C GLU A 316 -19.47 1.99 -8.51
N SER A 317 -18.79 2.37 -9.60
CA SER A 317 -18.18 1.43 -10.51
C SER A 317 -16.71 1.80 -10.77
N ARG A 318 -15.92 0.79 -11.14
CA ARG A 318 -14.53 0.99 -11.58
C ARG A 318 -14.14 -0.07 -12.59
N SER A 319 -13.49 0.35 -13.65
CA SER A 319 -12.73 -0.52 -14.54
C SER A 319 -11.26 -0.11 -14.49
N PHE A 320 -10.36 -1.08 -14.61
CA PHE A 320 -8.92 -0.81 -14.60
C PHE A 320 -8.15 -1.77 -15.51
N TYR A 321 -7.00 -1.29 -15.94
CA TYR A 321 -5.99 -2.05 -16.67
C TYR A 321 -4.62 -1.71 -16.12
N THR A 322 -3.81 -2.74 -15.86
CA THR A 322 -2.41 -2.61 -15.45
C THR A 322 -1.54 -3.49 -16.33
N ALA A 323 -0.45 -2.93 -16.83
CA ALA A 323 0.60 -3.67 -17.54
C ALA A 323 1.94 -3.38 -16.87
N ALA A 324 2.68 -4.43 -16.53
CA ALA A 324 4.01 -4.32 -15.98
C ALA A 324 4.98 -5.20 -16.75
N LYS A 325 6.19 -4.69 -16.96
CA LYS A 325 7.29 -5.37 -17.58
C LYS A 325 8.51 -5.30 -16.67
N ASP A 326 9.08 -6.45 -16.39
CA ASP A 326 10.15 -6.65 -15.44
C ASP A 326 11.30 -7.40 -16.10
N ASP A 327 12.35 -6.68 -16.49
CA ASP A 327 13.53 -7.22 -17.15
C ASP A 327 14.67 -7.39 -16.13
N LEU A 328 15.14 -8.60 -15.94
CA LEU A 328 16.37 -8.92 -15.20
C LEU A 328 17.51 -9.13 -16.18
N PHE A 329 18.61 -8.43 -15.96
CA PHE A 329 19.85 -8.56 -16.71
C PHE A 329 20.98 -9.02 -15.77
N ASP A 330 21.53 -10.20 -16.05
CA ASP A 330 22.65 -10.80 -15.32
C ASP A 330 23.68 -11.38 -16.31
N PRO A 331 24.36 -10.51 -17.10
CA PRO A 331 25.22 -10.95 -18.20
C PRO A 331 26.42 -11.77 -17.74
N GLY A 332 26.79 -11.69 -16.49
CA GLY A 332 27.89 -12.45 -15.87
C GLY A 332 27.45 -13.70 -15.12
N SER A 333 26.13 -14.00 -15.05
CA SER A 333 25.59 -15.06 -14.19
C SER A 333 26.03 -14.91 -12.71
N GLU A 334 26.16 -13.65 -12.26
CA GLU A 334 26.61 -13.31 -10.91
C GLU A 334 25.53 -13.65 -9.86
N PHE A 335 24.27 -13.56 -10.25
CA PHE A 335 23.12 -13.73 -9.36
C PHE A 335 22.38 -15.04 -9.61
N SER A 336 22.14 -15.41 -10.87
CA SER A 336 21.34 -16.56 -11.27
C SER A 336 22.18 -17.63 -11.96
N LYS A 337 22.16 -18.88 -11.42
CA LYS A 337 22.76 -20.01 -12.11
C LYS A 337 21.86 -20.46 -13.26
N GLY A 338 22.27 -20.16 -14.50
CA GLY A 338 21.71 -20.77 -15.71
C GLY A 338 20.73 -19.93 -16.54
N VAL A 339 20.31 -18.74 -16.11
CA VAL A 339 19.47 -17.83 -16.91
C VAL A 339 19.93 -16.40 -16.71
N PRO A 340 20.85 -15.91 -17.56
CA PRO A 340 21.44 -14.60 -17.34
C PRO A 340 20.47 -13.45 -17.53
N ASN A 341 19.50 -13.55 -18.44
CA ASN A 341 18.54 -12.48 -18.70
C ASN A 341 17.13 -13.03 -18.84
N SER A 342 16.16 -12.37 -18.20
CA SER A 342 14.75 -12.76 -18.29
C SER A 342 13.84 -11.54 -18.34
N ARG A 343 12.67 -11.71 -18.95
CA ARG A 343 11.58 -10.73 -18.98
C ARG A 343 10.31 -11.36 -18.44
N ALA A 344 9.73 -10.75 -17.44
CA ALA A 344 8.39 -11.07 -16.98
C ALA A 344 7.42 -9.99 -17.45
N GLU A 345 6.30 -10.39 -18.04
CA GLU A 345 5.20 -9.50 -18.41
C GLU A 345 3.94 -9.88 -17.66
N ILE A 346 3.32 -8.87 -17.01
CA ILE A 346 2.11 -9.02 -16.22
C ILE A 346 1.08 -8.07 -16.80
N ARG A 347 -0.11 -8.58 -17.09
CA ARG A 347 -1.25 -7.78 -17.54
C ARG A 347 -2.45 -8.13 -16.68
N GLN A 348 -3.05 -7.15 -16.03
CA GLN A 348 -4.20 -7.32 -15.18
C GLN A 348 -5.30 -6.35 -15.61
N MET A 349 -6.53 -6.84 -15.69
CA MET A 349 -7.71 -6.03 -15.97
C MET A 349 -8.85 -6.45 -15.06
N GLY A 350 -9.72 -5.50 -14.73
CA GLY A 350 -10.86 -5.82 -13.88
C GLY A 350 -11.96 -4.78 -13.92
N VAL A 351 -13.14 -5.25 -13.51
CA VAL A 351 -14.33 -4.43 -13.30
C VAL A 351 -14.84 -4.68 -11.90
N GLN A 352 -15.21 -3.61 -11.21
CA GLN A 352 -15.71 -3.61 -9.84
C GLN A 352 -16.99 -2.78 -9.79
N LEU A 353 -18.02 -3.30 -9.09
CA LEU A 353 -19.30 -2.64 -8.87
C LEU A 353 -19.63 -2.66 -7.38
N MET A 354 -20.11 -1.56 -6.84
CA MET A 354 -20.54 -1.45 -5.46
C MET A 354 -21.83 -0.65 -5.32
N PRO A 355 -23.00 -1.30 -5.42
CA PRO A 355 -24.26 -0.70 -5.02
C PRO A 355 -24.34 -0.57 -3.50
N THR A 356 -24.82 0.57 -3.04
CA THR A 356 -25.11 0.88 -1.63
C THR A 356 -26.53 1.38 -1.52
N LEU A 357 -27.30 0.80 -0.61
CA LEU A 357 -28.67 1.19 -0.31
C LEU A 357 -28.75 1.67 1.14
N TYR A 358 -29.19 2.90 1.32
CA TYR A 358 -29.45 3.51 2.63
C TYR A 358 -30.92 3.32 2.96
N LEU A 359 -31.20 2.53 4.00
CA LEU A 359 -32.56 2.19 4.44
C LEU A 359 -32.89 2.89 5.75
N THR A 360 -34.20 3.10 5.99
CA THR A 360 -34.74 3.59 7.26
C THR A 360 -33.96 4.79 7.82
N ASP A 361 -33.90 5.90 7.10
CA ASP A 361 -33.19 7.13 7.50
C ASP A 361 -31.75 6.87 7.98
N TYR A 362 -31.01 6.00 7.26
CA TYR A 362 -29.63 5.61 7.54
C TYR A 362 -29.41 4.73 8.81
N TYR A 363 -30.46 4.16 9.39
CA TYR A 363 -30.29 3.17 10.45
C TYR A 363 -29.78 1.83 9.95
N GLN A 364 -29.95 1.55 8.66
CA GLN A 364 -29.41 0.37 8.01
C GLN A 364 -28.79 0.75 6.67
N ILE A 365 -27.59 0.24 6.41
CA ILE A 365 -26.85 0.46 5.15
C ILE A 365 -26.48 -0.89 4.58
N LEU A 366 -27.14 -1.27 3.51
CA LEU A 366 -26.85 -2.50 2.78
C LEU A 366 -25.89 -2.19 1.63
N ARG A 367 -24.78 -2.94 1.58
CA ARG A 367 -23.76 -2.82 0.54
C ARG A 367 -23.56 -4.18 -0.12
N ALA A 368 -23.50 -4.20 -1.44
CA ALA A 368 -22.98 -5.32 -2.18
C ALA A 368 -21.72 -4.90 -2.92
N PHE A 369 -20.85 -5.83 -3.21
CA PHE A 369 -19.64 -5.60 -4.00
C PHE A 369 -19.43 -6.79 -4.93
N ALA A 370 -19.24 -6.53 -6.21
CA ALA A 370 -18.90 -7.51 -7.21
C ALA A 370 -17.60 -7.12 -7.91
N SER A 371 -16.71 -8.08 -8.12
CA SER A 371 -15.45 -7.88 -8.85
C SER A 371 -15.22 -9.03 -9.80
N LEU A 372 -14.80 -8.70 -11.02
CA LEU A 372 -14.31 -9.66 -12.01
C LEU A 372 -12.94 -9.18 -12.49
N GLU A 373 -11.92 -10.00 -12.30
CA GLU A 373 -10.54 -9.67 -12.63
C GLU A 373 -9.90 -10.80 -13.44
N ARG A 374 -9.04 -10.43 -14.37
CA ARG A 374 -8.28 -11.36 -15.17
C ARG A 374 -6.84 -10.91 -15.24
N GLU A 375 -5.94 -11.83 -14.97
CA GLU A 375 -4.50 -11.59 -14.96
C GLU A 375 -3.80 -12.59 -15.87
N PHE A 376 -2.84 -12.08 -16.64
CA PHE A 376 -1.97 -12.84 -17.50
C PHE A 376 -0.53 -12.63 -17.05
N PHE A 377 0.21 -13.72 -16.98
CA PHE A 377 1.62 -13.73 -16.64
C PHE A 377 2.38 -14.62 -17.63
N ASP A 378 3.41 -14.06 -18.24
CA ASP A 378 4.41 -14.82 -18.98
C ASP A 378 5.82 -14.44 -18.55
N ARG A 379 6.76 -15.37 -18.75
CA ARG A 379 8.18 -15.14 -18.54
C ARG A 379 8.95 -15.68 -19.74
N ASN A 380 9.85 -14.88 -20.24
CA ASN A 380 10.64 -15.17 -21.40
C ASN A 380 12.13 -15.10 -21.08
N ARG A 381 12.93 -16.03 -21.62
CA ARG A 381 14.38 -15.87 -21.67
C ARG A 381 14.73 -14.83 -22.71
N LEU A 382 15.71 -13.99 -22.37
CA LEU A 382 16.33 -13.08 -23.33
C LEU A 382 17.70 -13.62 -23.72
N THR A 383 18.02 -13.53 -25.00
CA THR A 383 19.38 -13.76 -25.48
C THR A 383 20.29 -12.58 -25.13
N SER A 384 21.58 -12.68 -25.36
CA SER A 384 22.56 -11.60 -25.18
C SER A 384 22.23 -10.33 -25.98
N SER A 385 21.46 -10.45 -27.05
CA SER A 385 20.96 -9.34 -27.86
C SER A 385 19.57 -8.85 -27.46
N ASN A 386 19.07 -9.25 -26.29
CA ASN A 386 17.72 -8.92 -25.76
C ASN A 386 16.55 -9.40 -26.65
N VAL A 387 16.83 -10.38 -27.53
CA VAL A 387 15.77 -11.05 -28.28
C VAL A 387 15.18 -12.18 -27.44
N ILE A 388 13.88 -12.40 -27.57
CA ILE A 388 13.19 -13.50 -26.86
C ILE A 388 13.74 -14.82 -27.40
N GLY A 389 14.49 -15.55 -26.56
CA GLY A 389 15.11 -16.83 -26.93
C GLY A 389 14.25 -18.06 -26.60
N ARG A 390 13.44 -17.98 -25.54
CA ARG A 390 12.51 -19.04 -25.13
C ARG A 390 11.30 -18.43 -24.47
N VAL A 391 10.11 -18.83 -24.89
CA VAL A 391 8.82 -18.40 -24.35
C VAL A 391 8.33 -19.48 -23.39
N GLU A 392 8.04 -19.10 -22.14
CA GLU A 392 7.26 -19.95 -21.24
C GLU A 392 5.77 -19.83 -21.57
N PRO A 393 4.98 -20.90 -21.37
CA PRO A 393 3.53 -20.83 -21.57
C PRO A 393 2.87 -19.74 -20.72
N LEU A 394 1.93 -19.03 -21.33
CA LEU A 394 1.13 -18.01 -20.68
C LEU A 394 0.32 -18.61 -19.54
N LYS A 395 0.46 -18.04 -18.36
CA LYS A 395 -0.33 -18.40 -17.18
C LYS A 395 -1.46 -17.38 -16.99
N GLU A 396 -2.64 -17.85 -16.70
CA GLU A 396 -3.83 -17.02 -16.55
C GLU A 396 -4.48 -17.31 -15.21
N ARG A 397 -4.87 -16.24 -14.49
CA ARG A 397 -5.74 -16.31 -13.32
C ARG A 397 -6.96 -15.47 -13.56
N MET A 398 -8.14 -16.07 -13.42
CA MET A 398 -9.42 -15.39 -13.39
C MET A 398 -9.93 -15.39 -11.96
N TYR A 399 -10.32 -14.24 -11.45
CA TYR A 399 -10.86 -14.03 -10.13
C TYR A 399 -12.23 -13.38 -10.23
N SER A 400 -13.22 -13.95 -9.56
CA SER A 400 -14.54 -13.35 -9.35
C SER A 400 -14.88 -13.34 -7.87
N SER A 401 -15.45 -12.25 -7.41
CA SER A 401 -15.83 -12.04 -6.01
C SER A 401 -17.19 -11.41 -5.93
N PHE A 402 -17.98 -11.88 -4.97
CA PHE A 402 -19.23 -11.26 -4.56
C PHE A 402 -19.24 -11.14 -3.05
N ARG A 403 -19.55 -9.95 -2.53
CA ARG A 403 -19.62 -9.67 -1.09
C ARG A 403 -20.92 -8.96 -0.77
N LEU A 404 -21.55 -9.37 0.32
CA LEU A 404 -22.66 -8.67 0.95
C LEU A 404 -22.23 -8.20 2.34
N GLU A 405 -22.61 -6.99 2.69
CA GLU A 405 -22.36 -6.39 4.00
C GLU A 405 -23.59 -5.58 4.42
N ASP A 406 -24.04 -5.79 5.64
CA ASP A 406 -25.11 -5.02 6.26
C ASP A 406 -24.56 -4.27 7.47
N GLU A 407 -24.75 -2.96 7.52
CA GLU A 407 -24.40 -2.12 8.64
C GLU A 407 -25.69 -1.69 9.37
N VAL A 408 -25.99 -2.38 10.45
CA VAL A 408 -27.17 -2.11 11.29
C VAL A 408 -26.78 -1.19 12.43
N ARG A 409 -27.45 -0.05 12.55
CA ARG A 409 -27.22 0.99 13.55
C ARG A 409 -28.35 0.97 14.57
N LEU A 410 -28.03 0.62 15.80
CA LEU A 410 -28.98 0.51 16.89
C LEU A 410 -28.77 1.66 17.91
N TRP A 411 -29.84 2.02 18.59
CA TRP A 411 -29.84 3.02 19.66
C TRP A 411 -29.17 4.35 19.25
N ASN A 412 -29.68 4.97 18.19
CA ASN A 412 -29.12 6.20 17.61
C ASN A 412 -27.64 6.05 17.24
N ALA A 413 -27.28 4.94 16.58
CA ALA A 413 -25.93 4.59 16.17
C ALA A 413 -24.89 4.48 17.31
N LYS A 414 -25.34 4.23 18.55
CA LYS A 414 -24.44 3.87 19.67
C LYS A 414 -23.88 2.47 19.50
N VAL A 415 -24.64 1.57 18.90
CA VAL A 415 -24.19 0.20 18.59
C VAL A 415 -24.32 -0.04 17.10
N LEU A 416 -23.24 -0.57 16.49
CA LEU A 416 -23.21 -1.00 15.10
C LEU A 416 -22.92 -2.49 15.04
N LEU A 417 -23.74 -3.21 14.26
CA LEU A 417 -23.54 -4.60 13.91
C LEU A 417 -23.22 -4.66 12.41
N ILE A 418 -22.14 -5.33 12.03
CA ILE A 418 -21.66 -5.34 10.64
C ILE A 418 -21.36 -6.78 10.22
N PRO A 419 -22.41 -7.61 9.98
CA PRO A 419 -22.24 -8.90 9.35
C PRO A 419 -21.87 -8.73 7.87
N SER A 420 -20.96 -9.55 7.39
CA SER A 420 -20.65 -9.63 5.96
C SER A 420 -20.22 -11.04 5.56
N VAL A 421 -20.45 -11.39 4.31
CA VAL A 421 -20.01 -12.63 3.71
C VAL A 421 -19.44 -12.37 2.33
N THR A 422 -18.33 -13.02 2.02
CA THR A 422 -17.67 -12.93 0.70
C THR A 422 -17.59 -14.32 0.08
N TRP A 423 -17.98 -14.43 -1.17
CA TRP A 423 -17.79 -15.61 -2.02
C TRP A 423 -16.74 -15.26 -3.07
N ASP A 424 -15.64 -16.00 -3.05
CA ASP A 424 -14.53 -15.80 -3.97
C ASP A 424 -14.31 -17.06 -4.79
N HIS A 425 -14.17 -16.90 -6.10
CA HIS A 425 -13.91 -17.99 -7.03
C HIS A 425 -12.69 -17.66 -7.89
N TYR A 426 -11.74 -18.59 -7.92
CA TYR A 426 -10.52 -18.52 -8.72
C TYR A 426 -10.52 -19.64 -9.75
N LYS A 427 -10.08 -19.29 -10.95
CA LYS A 427 -9.83 -20.23 -12.03
C LYS A 427 -8.46 -19.92 -12.63
N ASP A 428 -7.51 -20.80 -12.37
CA ASP A 428 -6.17 -20.75 -12.94
C ASP A 428 -6.09 -21.63 -14.17
N ARG A 429 -5.40 -21.17 -15.19
CA ARG A 429 -5.15 -21.87 -16.44
C ARG A 429 -3.65 -21.87 -16.74
N PHE A 430 -3.12 -23.03 -17.11
CA PHE A 430 -1.71 -23.27 -17.38
C PHE A 430 -1.55 -23.97 -18.73
N PRO A 431 -1.95 -23.33 -19.85
CA PRO A 431 -1.86 -23.97 -21.15
C PRO A 431 -0.40 -24.23 -21.52
N SER A 432 -0.13 -25.43 -22.01
CA SER A 432 1.16 -25.81 -22.60
C SER A 432 0.96 -26.20 -24.03
N GLU A 433 1.70 -25.58 -24.92
CA GLU A 433 1.72 -25.92 -26.35
C GLU A 433 2.78 -26.98 -26.67
N GLU A 434 3.76 -27.23 -25.76
CA GLU A 434 4.88 -28.12 -25.97
C GLU A 434 4.91 -29.35 -25.05
N PRO A 435 5.06 -30.59 -25.59
CA PRO A 435 5.07 -31.84 -24.80
C PRO A 435 6.16 -31.93 -23.73
N TRP A 436 7.33 -31.30 -23.95
CA TRP A 436 8.43 -31.32 -22.99
C TRP A 436 8.17 -30.49 -21.74
N TYR A 437 7.38 -29.45 -21.85
CA TYR A 437 6.97 -28.60 -20.73
C TYR A 437 6.07 -29.36 -19.75
N ARG A 438 5.18 -30.19 -20.25
CA ARG A 438 4.35 -31.08 -19.42
C ARG A 438 5.15 -32.03 -18.56
N ARG A 439 6.36 -32.42 -18.97
CA ARG A 439 7.24 -33.27 -18.17
C ARG A 439 7.90 -32.55 -16.99
N GLN A 440 8.07 -31.22 -17.09
CA GLN A 440 8.68 -30.39 -16.05
C GLN A 440 7.63 -29.73 -15.14
N ASP A 441 6.41 -29.50 -15.66
CA ASP A 441 5.29 -28.91 -14.94
C ASP A 441 4.08 -29.84 -15.00
N PRO A 442 3.79 -30.59 -13.91
CA PRO A 442 2.67 -31.53 -13.89
C PRO A 442 1.31 -30.88 -14.02
N LEU A 443 1.20 -29.55 -13.83
CA LEU A 443 -0.03 -28.77 -14.02
C LEU A 443 -0.14 -28.13 -15.42
N ALA A 444 0.87 -28.30 -16.31
CA ALA A 444 0.82 -27.74 -17.65
C ALA A 444 -0.39 -28.27 -18.42
N GLY A 445 -1.21 -27.36 -18.93
CA GLY A 445 -2.45 -27.67 -19.63
C GLY A 445 -3.65 -27.95 -18.73
N ASP A 446 -3.50 -27.94 -17.40
CA ASP A 446 -4.58 -28.15 -16.44
C ASP A 446 -5.27 -26.85 -16.04
N GLN A 447 -6.45 -26.98 -15.47
CA GLN A 447 -7.20 -25.91 -14.84
C GLN A 447 -7.38 -26.22 -13.35
N LYS A 448 -7.02 -25.25 -12.49
CA LYS A 448 -7.28 -25.34 -11.06
C LYS A 448 -8.39 -24.37 -10.68
N LYS A 449 -9.48 -24.89 -10.11
CA LYS A 449 -10.58 -24.07 -9.60
C LYS A 449 -10.56 -24.12 -8.08
N THR A 450 -10.76 -22.98 -7.44
CA THR A 450 -10.81 -22.87 -5.98
C THR A 450 -11.87 -21.86 -5.57
N THR A 451 -12.74 -22.25 -4.64
CA THR A 451 -13.82 -21.40 -4.13
C THR A 451 -13.72 -21.26 -2.62
N PHE A 452 -13.99 -20.06 -2.12
CA PHE A 452 -14.01 -19.77 -0.69
C PHE A 452 -15.27 -19.02 -0.30
N THR A 453 -15.74 -19.30 0.92
CA THR A 453 -16.77 -18.51 1.59
C THR A 453 -16.17 -17.96 2.88
N ASN A 454 -16.13 -16.63 2.99
CA ASN A 454 -15.46 -15.93 4.06
C ASN A 454 -16.44 -15.05 4.82
N PRO A 455 -17.00 -15.55 5.94
CA PRO A 455 -17.81 -14.74 6.84
C PRO A 455 -16.92 -13.78 7.63
N LYS A 456 -17.47 -12.58 7.89
CA LYS A 456 -16.91 -11.58 8.80
C LYS A 456 -18.03 -10.98 9.62
N PHE A 457 -17.76 -10.72 10.88
CA PHE A 457 -18.67 -10.00 11.77
C PHE A 457 -17.90 -8.89 12.48
N GLY A 458 -18.41 -7.68 12.41
CA GLY A 458 -17.89 -6.51 13.08
C GLY A 458 -18.90 -6.00 14.10
N PHE A 459 -18.40 -5.51 15.22
CA PHE A 459 -19.21 -4.91 16.28
C PHE A 459 -18.54 -3.63 16.78
N VAL A 460 -19.34 -2.58 16.97
CA VAL A 460 -18.91 -1.31 17.55
C VAL A 460 -19.88 -0.92 18.65
N TRP A 461 -19.35 -0.47 19.76
CA TRP A 461 -20.13 0.11 20.85
C TRP A 461 -19.51 1.45 21.27
N LYS A 462 -20.21 2.55 21.01
CA LYS A 462 -19.86 3.86 21.52
C LYS A 462 -20.34 3.96 22.98
N LEU A 463 -19.41 3.74 23.88
CA LEU A 463 -19.66 3.71 25.32
C LEU A 463 -20.02 5.11 25.86
N PHE A 464 -19.25 6.10 25.39
CA PHE A 464 -19.44 7.50 25.73
C PHE A 464 -19.19 8.36 24.50
N GLU A 465 -20.05 9.32 24.24
CA GLU A 465 -19.93 10.28 23.15
C GLU A 465 -20.33 11.66 23.71
N LYS A 466 -19.34 12.51 24.00
CA LYS A 466 -19.50 13.91 24.43
C LYS A 466 -18.67 14.79 23.50
N GLU A 467 -18.93 16.10 23.46
CA GLU A 467 -18.20 17.05 22.64
C GLU A 467 -16.69 17.03 22.89
N THR A 468 -16.27 16.81 24.14
CA THR A 468 -14.86 16.86 24.55
C THR A 468 -14.15 15.52 24.55
N TRP A 469 -14.88 14.39 24.58
CA TRP A 469 -14.29 13.06 24.61
C TRP A 469 -15.24 11.97 24.10
N ASP A 470 -14.66 10.93 23.51
CA ASP A 470 -15.35 9.80 22.90
C ASP A 470 -14.61 8.50 23.27
N ILE A 471 -15.35 7.49 23.74
CA ILE A 471 -14.84 6.15 24.03
C ILE A 471 -15.65 5.14 23.24
N GLN A 472 -14.94 4.37 22.43
CA GLN A 472 -15.52 3.35 21.56
C GLN A 472 -14.83 2.00 21.80
N PHE A 473 -15.63 0.95 22.01
CA PHE A 473 -15.20 -0.43 21.92
C PHE A 473 -15.48 -0.96 20.51
N GLN A 474 -14.55 -1.72 19.95
CA GLN A 474 -14.74 -2.35 18.65
C GLN A 474 -14.09 -3.72 18.59
N THR A 475 -14.71 -4.63 17.83
CA THR A 475 -14.22 -5.98 17.64
C THR A 475 -14.60 -6.52 16.28
N ASN A 476 -13.76 -7.40 15.72
CA ASN A 476 -14.00 -8.12 14.48
C ASN A 476 -13.60 -9.57 14.62
N VAL A 477 -14.34 -10.44 13.92
CA VAL A 477 -13.99 -11.83 13.70
C VAL A 477 -14.18 -12.14 12.22
N SER A 478 -13.21 -12.82 11.59
CA SER A 478 -13.30 -13.15 10.16
C SER A 478 -12.52 -14.42 9.80
N LYS A 479 -12.95 -15.08 8.72
CA LYS A 479 -12.15 -16.07 8.01
C LYS A 479 -11.52 -15.42 6.80
N GLN A 480 -10.24 -15.73 6.56
CA GLN A 480 -9.46 -15.21 5.44
C GLN A 480 -8.65 -16.35 4.81
N TYR A 481 -8.20 -16.15 3.58
CA TYR A 481 -7.38 -17.12 2.87
C TYR A 481 -6.36 -16.42 1.96
N ARG A 482 -5.37 -17.18 1.47
CA ARG A 482 -4.45 -16.78 0.41
C ARG A 482 -4.22 -17.94 -0.54
N ILE A 483 -4.32 -17.67 -1.84
CA ILE A 483 -3.99 -18.62 -2.90
C ILE A 483 -2.48 -18.59 -3.15
N PRO A 484 -1.84 -19.73 -3.47
CA PRO A 484 -0.45 -19.78 -3.90
C PRO A 484 -0.22 -18.88 -5.11
N SER A 485 0.92 -18.20 -5.13
CA SER A 485 1.38 -17.41 -6.28
C SER A 485 1.94 -18.31 -7.38
N PHE A 486 2.08 -17.77 -8.59
CA PHE A 486 2.71 -18.52 -9.68
C PHE A 486 4.20 -18.81 -9.40
N LEU A 487 4.89 -17.91 -8.71
CA LEU A 487 6.26 -18.15 -8.25
C LEU A 487 6.36 -19.37 -7.32
N GLU A 488 5.42 -19.51 -6.40
CA GLU A 488 5.37 -20.64 -5.47
C GLU A 488 5.03 -21.97 -6.20
N MET A 489 4.09 -21.92 -7.15
CA MET A 489 3.66 -23.12 -7.87
C MET A 489 4.62 -23.58 -8.97
N PHE A 490 5.21 -22.64 -9.70
CA PHE A 490 6.02 -22.91 -10.89
C PHE A 490 7.51 -22.61 -10.72
N GLY A 491 7.89 -21.98 -9.61
CA GLY A 491 9.27 -21.69 -9.30
C GLY A 491 9.86 -20.52 -10.09
N GLU A 492 11.15 -20.34 -9.90
CA GLU A 492 12.00 -19.42 -10.66
C GLU A 492 13.32 -20.13 -10.96
N GLN A 493 13.73 -20.10 -12.20
CA GLN A 493 14.90 -20.87 -12.66
C GLN A 493 16.14 -20.51 -11.82
N GLY A 494 16.76 -21.56 -11.25
CA GLY A 494 18.04 -21.49 -10.54
C GLY A 494 17.95 -21.18 -9.05
N SER A 495 16.85 -20.66 -8.52
CA SER A 495 16.75 -20.28 -7.10
C SER A 495 15.53 -20.85 -6.39
N ILE A 496 14.38 -20.95 -7.05
CA ILE A 496 13.13 -21.42 -6.45
C ILE A 496 12.61 -22.64 -7.21
N ILE A 497 12.49 -23.77 -6.49
CA ILE A 497 11.93 -25.02 -7.04
C ILE A 497 10.40 -24.94 -6.97
N ALA A 498 9.75 -25.32 -8.07
CA ALA A 498 8.30 -25.37 -8.17
C ALA A 498 7.66 -26.33 -7.15
N ASN A 499 6.48 -25.96 -6.63
CA ASN A 499 5.60 -26.86 -5.88
C ASN A 499 4.14 -26.68 -6.30
N PRO A 500 3.68 -27.37 -7.36
CA PRO A 500 2.31 -27.25 -7.86
C PRO A 500 1.24 -27.80 -6.91
N ASN A 501 1.64 -28.63 -5.92
CA ASN A 501 0.75 -29.26 -4.96
C ASN A 501 0.41 -28.40 -3.75
N LEU A 502 0.80 -27.14 -3.75
CA LEU A 502 0.50 -26.22 -2.66
C LEU A 502 -1.00 -26.04 -2.46
N ARG A 503 -1.40 -26.10 -1.19
CA ARG A 503 -2.74 -25.80 -0.72
C ARG A 503 -2.84 -24.31 -0.39
N PRO A 504 -4.03 -23.69 -0.57
CA PRO A 504 -4.27 -22.33 -0.10
C PRO A 504 -4.13 -22.23 1.42
N GLU A 505 -3.51 -21.14 1.87
CA GLU A 505 -3.48 -20.79 3.29
C GLU A 505 -4.86 -20.35 3.76
N ARG A 506 -5.22 -20.68 5.00
CA ARG A 506 -6.48 -20.30 5.64
C ARG A 506 -6.21 -19.71 7.02
N SER A 507 -6.95 -18.68 7.39
CA SER A 507 -6.77 -18.04 8.70
C SER A 507 -8.10 -17.68 9.34
N GLY A 508 -8.23 -17.99 10.62
CA GLY A 508 -9.21 -17.39 11.52
C GLY A 508 -8.60 -16.18 12.20
N ASN A 509 -9.19 -15.01 12.02
CA ASN A 509 -8.70 -13.74 12.56
C ASN A 509 -9.71 -13.15 13.54
N GLY A 510 -9.22 -12.61 14.66
CA GLY A 510 -10.02 -11.86 15.62
C GLY A 510 -9.23 -10.68 16.15
N ASP A 511 -9.92 -9.56 16.39
CA ASP A 511 -9.37 -8.43 17.12
C ASP A 511 -10.44 -7.74 17.98
N ALA A 512 -10.02 -7.16 19.09
CA ALA A 512 -10.88 -6.38 19.99
C ALA A 512 -10.08 -5.29 20.70
N GLY A 513 -10.71 -4.16 21.00
CA GLY A 513 -10.04 -3.10 21.74
C GLY A 513 -10.84 -1.82 21.85
N PHE A 514 -10.17 -0.80 22.34
CA PHE A 514 -10.75 0.50 22.64
C PHE A 514 -10.10 1.62 21.85
N VAL A 515 -10.89 2.58 21.45
CA VAL A 515 -10.45 3.85 20.89
C VAL A 515 -10.98 4.97 21.80
N PHE A 516 -10.06 5.78 22.28
CA PHE A 516 -10.34 6.93 23.11
C PHE A 516 -9.90 8.20 22.38
N LYS A 517 -10.77 9.21 22.29
CA LYS A 517 -10.47 10.51 21.68
C LYS A 517 -10.82 11.61 22.64
N THR A 518 -9.96 12.63 22.71
CA THR A 518 -10.30 13.91 23.36
C THR A 518 -10.21 15.04 22.34
N ASN A 519 -11.12 15.99 22.47
CA ASN A 519 -11.15 17.18 21.62
C ASN A 519 -11.38 18.42 22.48
N HIS A 520 -10.34 18.83 23.21
CA HIS A 520 -10.35 20.09 23.94
C HIS A 520 -9.77 21.21 23.07
N SER A 521 -10.13 22.47 23.36
CA SER A 521 -9.67 23.64 22.61
C SER A 521 -8.15 23.75 22.49
N HIS A 522 -7.41 23.17 23.44
CA HIS A 522 -5.95 23.22 23.53
C HIS A 522 -5.24 21.90 23.25
N LEU A 523 -5.97 20.79 23.33
CA LEU A 523 -5.37 19.45 23.31
C LEU A 523 -6.32 18.47 22.58
N LYS A 524 -5.87 17.92 21.50
CA LYS A 524 -6.55 16.80 20.83
C LYS A 524 -5.72 15.54 21.02
N THR A 525 -6.35 14.47 21.49
CA THR A 525 -5.68 13.18 21.60
C THR A 525 -6.48 12.08 20.94
N LYS A 526 -5.78 11.07 20.45
CA LYS A 526 -6.37 9.81 20.00
C LYS A 526 -5.51 8.68 20.50
N THR A 527 -6.09 7.83 21.35
CA THR A 527 -5.44 6.63 21.87
C THR A 527 -6.20 5.41 21.39
N SER A 528 -5.51 4.39 20.92
CA SER A 528 -6.11 3.09 20.63
C SER A 528 -5.28 1.97 21.21
N VAL A 529 -5.98 1.00 21.81
CA VAL A 529 -5.40 -0.25 22.33
C VAL A 529 -6.16 -1.39 21.69
N SER A 530 -5.48 -2.31 21.03
CA SER A 530 -6.12 -3.48 20.43
C SER A 530 -5.34 -4.75 20.68
N TYR A 531 -6.05 -5.81 21.03
CA TYR A 531 -5.57 -7.18 21.00
C TYR A 531 -5.95 -7.80 19.67
N PHE A 532 -5.06 -8.62 19.09
CA PHE A 532 -5.33 -9.37 17.87
C PHE A 532 -4.84 -10.82 17.99
N SER A 533 -5.53 -11.72 17.29
CA SER A 533 -5.17 -13.13 17.17
C SER A 533 -5.43 -13.61 15.75
N LYS A 534 -4.48 -14.38 15.21
CA LYS A 534 -4.56 -15.04 13.90
C LYS A 534 -4.09 -16.48 14.04
N ASP A 535 -4.94 -17.42 13.66
CA ASP A 535 -4.59 -18.84 13.58
C ASP A 535 -4.56 -19.24 12.11
N ILE A 536 -3.35 -19.48 11.58
CA ILE A 536 -3.09 -19.73 10.15
C ILE A 536 -2.82 -21.22 9.97
N LYS A 537 -3.52 -21.85 9.02
CA LYS A 537 -3.32 -23.23 8.60
C LYS A 537 -2.75 -23.27 7.19
N ASP A 538 -1.99 -24.31 6.87
CA ASP A 538 -1.36 -24.51 5.56
C ASP A 538 -0.48 -23.34 5.12
N MET A 539 0.17 -22.64 6.06
CA MET A 539 1.04 -21.48 5.77
C MET A 539 2.16 -21.88 4.82
N ILE A 540 2.38 -21.10 3.77
CA ILE A 540 3.42 -21.37 2.78
C ILE A 540 4.70 -20.63 3.17
N LEU A 541 5.80 -21.39 3.31
CA LEU A 541 7.13 -20.87 3.58
C LEU A 541 8.12 -21.40 2.54
N PHE A 542 9.05 -20.55 2.13
CA PHE A 542 10.19 -20.95 1.30
C PHE A 542 11.25 -21.61 2.17
N LEU A 543 11.45 -22.90 1.96
CA LEU A 543 12.41 -23.70 2.73
C LEU A 543 13.66 -23.95 1.91
N PRO A 544 14.87 -23.73 2.48
CA PRO A 544 16.10 -24.09 1.81
C PRO A 544 16.21 -25.61 1.68
N ASN A 545 16.73 -26.07 0.56
CA ASN A 545 17.09 -27.48 0.35
C ASN A 545 18.62 -27.66 0.30
N SER A 546 19.06 -28.91 0.19
CA SER A 546 20.48 -29.28 0.15
C SER A 546 21.24 -28.74 -1.07
N GLN A 547 20.57 -28.22 -2.08
CA GLN A 547 21.12 -27.69 -3.33
C GLN A 547 21.21 -26.16 -3.37
N PHE A 548 21.10 -25.48 -2.21
CA PHE A 548 21.09 -24.01 -2.10
C PHE A 548 19.93 -23.33 -2.87
N THR A 549 18.85 -24.07 -3.12
CA THR A 549 17.62 -23.54 -3.67
C THR A 549 16.55 -23.46 -2.60
N LEU A 550 15.50 -22.70 -2.86
CA LEU A 550 14.34 -22.58 -1.98
C LEU A 550 13.15 -23.33 -2.59
N ARG A 551 12.42 -24.06 -1.76
CA ARG A 551 11.17 -24.71 -2.16
C ARG A 551 10.02 -24.20 -1.29
N PRO A 552 8.94 -23.70 -1.87
CA PRO A 552 7.75 -23.34 -1.09
C PRO A 552 7.00 -24.59 -0.65
N GLU A 553 6.68 -24.66 0.64
CA GLU A 553 5.95 -25.78 1.24
C GLU A 553 4.89 -25.28 2.20
N ASN A 554 3.77 -26.02 2.30
CA ASN A 554 2.79 -25.78 3.34
C ASN A 554 3.33 -26.25 4.69
N VAL A 555 3.47 -25.33 5.63
CA VAL A 555 3.76 -25.62 7.04
C VAL A 555 2.42 -25.87 7.73
N ASP A 556 2.36 -26.83 8.67
CA ASP A 556 1.10 -27.26 9.27
C ASP A 556 0.26 -26.13 9.82
N SER A 557 0.83 -25.30 10.72
CA SER A 557 0.09 -24.18 11.29
C SER A 557 1.01 -23.15 11.97
N ALA A 558 0.48 -21.95 12.09
CA ALA A 558 1.12 -20.84 12.81
C ALA A 558 0.08 -20.04 13.58
N ARG A 559 0.47 -19.46 14.70
CA ARG A 559 -0.36 -18.58 15.51
C ARG A 559 0.36 -17.26 15.76
N ILE A 560 -0.35 -16.15 15.54
CA ILE A 560 0.16 -14.82 15.79
C ILE A 560 -0.82 -14.11 16.73
N ARG A 561 -0.36 -13.70 17.90
CA ARG A 561 -1.13 -12.95 18.88
C ARG A 561 -0.37 -11.70 19.29
N GLY A 562 -1.07 -10.63 19.59
CA GLY A 562 -0.37 -9.42 20.00
C GLY A 562 -1.28 -8.32 20.52
N VAL A 563 -0.62 -7.26 20.96
CA VAL A 563 -1.26 -6.01 21.42
C VAL A 563 -0.64 -4.87 20.64
N GLU A 564 -1.49 -4.00 20.13
CA GLU A 564 -1.09 -2.72 19.53
C GLU A 564 -1.55 -1.59 20.43
N PHE A 565 -0.67 -0.62 20.61
CA PHE A 565 -0.94 0.64 21.27
C PHE A 565 -0.55 1.77 20.33
N SER A 566 -1.47 2.72 20.12
CA SER A 566 -1.19 3.94 19.34
C SER A 566 -1.69 5.14 20.12
N HIS A 567 -0.85 6.14 20.28
CA HIS A 567 -1.18 7.38 20.97
C HIS A 567 -0.72 8.57 20.15
N ARG A 568 -1.64 9.46 19.81
CA ARG A 568 -1.38 10.72 19.11
C ARG A 568 -1.85 11.88 19.96
N VAL A 569 -1.00 12.89 20.04
CA VAL A 569 -1.28 14.15 20.73
C VAL A 569 -1.02 15.29 19.76
N ASP A 570 -2.00 16.16 19.59
CA ASP A 570 -1.87 17.43 18.89
C ASP A 570 -2.16 18.56 19.90
N TRP A 571 -1.12 19.31 20.29
CA TRP A 571 -1.22 20.39 21.26
C TRP A 571 -1.19 21.75 20.54
N LYS A 572 -2.06 22.67 20.96
CA LYS A 572 -2.25 24.00 20.34
C LYS A 572 -0.95 24.83 20.24
N TYR A 573 0.05 24.58 21.10
CA TYR A 573 1.35 25.26 21.08
C TYR A 573 2.30 24.71 19.99
N GLY A 574 1.77 23.94 19.03
CA GLY A 574 2.52 23.37 17.92
C GLY A 574 3.24 22.07 18.25
N ILE A 575 3.06 21.52 19.45
CA ILE A 575 3.66 20.23 19.81
C ILE A 575 2.78 19.10 19.29
N LYS A 576 3.41 18.19 18.54
CA LYS A 576 2.78 16.95 18.09
C LYS A 576 3.60 15.77 18.61
N PHE A 577 2.92 14.79 19.15
CA PHE A 577 3.53 13.55 19.63
C PHE A 577 2.77 12.36 19.06
N LEU A 578 3.51 11.42 18.49
CA LEU A 578 3.02 10.14 18.02
C LEU A 578 3.85 9.05 18.67
N PHE A 579 3.18 8.06 19.26
CA PHE A 579 3.80 6.86 19.78
C PHE A 579 3.00 5.64 19.36
N ASN A 580 3.66 4.71 18.68
CA ASN A 580 3.11 3.45 18.22
C ASN A 580 3.95 2.31 18.78
N TYR A 581 3.31 1.33 19.38
CA TYR A 581 3.96 0.15 19.93
C TYR A 581 3.18 -1.10 19.53
N THR A 582 3.92 -2.14 19.18
CA THR A 582 3.37 -3.47 18.88
C THR A 582 4.14 -4.52 19.64
N TYR A 583 3.44 -5.27 20.46
CA TYR A 583 3.89 -6.56 20.96
C TYR A 583 3.24 -7.67 20.15
N GLN A 584 4.02 -8.65 19.70
CA GLN A 584 3.47 -9.81 19.00
C GLN A 584 4.27 -11.09 19.32
N ASP A 585 3.55 -12.18 19.50
CA ASP A 585 4.10 -13.51 19.62
C ASP A 585 3.62 -14.34 18.41
N ALA A 586 4.53 -14.53 17.46
CA ALA A 586 4.29 -15.24 16.21
C ALA A 586 5.03 -16.58 16.25
N ILE A 587 4.32 -17.66 16.48
CA ILE A 587 4.91 -18.99 16.73
C ILE A 587 4.39 -20.05 15.77
N ASN A 588 5.23 -21.01 15.52
CA ASN A 588 4.88 -22.25 14.83
C ASN A 588 4.07 -23.14 15.78
N THR A 589 2.91 -23.63 15.32
CA THR A 589 2.02 -24.53 16.08
C THR A 589 1.86 -25.88 15.40
N SER A 590 2.80 -26.24 14.50
CA SER A 590 2.79 -27.52 13.80
C SER A 590 2.92 -28.72 14.72
N SER A 591 2.67 -29.91 14.18
CA SER A 591 2.85 -31.20 14.86
C SER A 591 4.33 -31.56 15.09
N SER A 592 5.25 -30.93 14.33
CA SER A 592 6.70 -31.16 14.47
C SER A 592 7.21 -30.71 15.83
N VAL A 593 7.73 -31.66 16.64
CA VAL A 593 8.29 -31.39 17.97
C VAL A 593 9.44 -30.37 17.92
N TYR A 594 10.25 -30.40 16.86
CA TYR A 594 11.41 -29.52 16.69
C TYR A 594 11.03 -28.06 16.34
N LEU A 595 9.86 -27.86 15.77
CA LEU A 595 9.41 -26.52 15.31
C LEU A 595 8.33 -25.92 16.20
N ARG A 596 7.57 -26.73 16.94
CA ARG A 596 6.48 -26.28 17.80
C ARG A 596 6.99 -25.28 18.84
N GLY A 597 6.32 -24.13 18.94
CA GLY A 597 6.67 -23.05 19.87
C GLY A 597 7.84 -22.18 19.41
N LYS A 598 8.53 -22.50 18.30
CA LYS A 598 9.57 -21.64 17.74
C LYS A 598 8.96 -20.39 17.11
N ILE A 599 9.67 -19.28 17.23
CA ILE A 599 9.27 -17.99 16.63
C ILE A 599 9.33 -18.12 15.10
N LEU A 600 8.32 -17.60 14.42
CA LEU A 600 8.33 -17.54 12.95
C LEU A 600 9.49 -16.65 12.45
N PRO A 601 10.13 -17.01 11.31
CA PRO A 601 11.25 -16.26 10.79
C PRO A 601 10.94 -14.77 10.57
N LEU A 602 11.89 -13.90 10.94
CA LEU A 602 11.85 -12.45 10.74
C LEU A 602 10.66 -11.76 11.42
N ARG A 603 10.17 -12.29 12.57
CA ARG A 603 9.14 -11.63 13.40
C ARG A 603 9.76 -11.15 14.69
N SER A 604 9.76 -9.83 14.86
CA SER A 604 10.14 -9.20 16.12
C SER A 604 8.99 -9.28 17.12
N ARG A 605 9.29 -9.50 18.39
CA ARG A 605 8.28 -9.44 19.46
C ARG A 605 7.92 -8.02 19.86
N HIS A 606 8.86 -7.10 19.77
CA HIS A 606 8.68 -5.72 20.19
C HIS A 606 9.07 -4.76 19.07
N GLU A 607 8.15 -3.93 18.66
CA GLU A 607 8.36 -2.89 17.66
C GLU A 607 7.74 -1.59 18.18
N PHE A 608 8.46 -0.48 18.11
CA PHE A 608 7.85 0.81 18.39
C PHE A 608 8.44 1.91 17.50
N ALA A 609 7.60 2.91 17.26
CA ALA A 609 7.96 4.14 16.60
C ALA A 609 7.43 5.33 17.41
N SER A 610 8.27 6.33 17.60
CA SER A 610 7.91 7.58 18.28
C SER A 610 8.36 8.77 17.46
N THR A 611 7.49 9.76 17.34
CA THR A 611 7.80 11.04 16.70
C THR A 611 7.37 12.16 17.64
N LEU A 612 8.28 13.03 17.99
CA LEU A 612 8.02 14.28 18.71
C LEU A 612 8.40 15.42 17.79
N SER A 613 7.47 16.32 17.53
CA SER A 613 7.77 17.53 16.74
C SER A 613 7.15 18.77 17.37
N TRP A 614 7.79 19.89 17.11
CA TRP A 614 7.29 21.22 17.44
C TRP A 614 7.26 22.08 16.20
N LYS A 615 6.13 22.70 15.93
CA LYS A 615 5.91 23.60 14.79
C LYS A 615 5.57 25.00 15.29
N GLY A 616 6.51 25.91 15.13
CA GLY A 616 6.32 27.34 15.31
C GLY A 616 5.89 28.02 14.01
N LYS A 617 5.91 29.36 14.00
CA LYS A 617 5.53 30.18 12.81
C LYS A 617 6.50 30.02 11.63
N LYS A 618 7.81 29.96 11.91
CA LYS A 618 8.88 29.92 10.89
C LYS A 618 9.74 28.66 10.95
N LEU A 619 9.51 27.81 11.93
CA LEU A 619 10.37 26.70 12.21
C LEU A 619 9.56 25.48 12.64
N GLU A 620 9.88 24.33 12.09
CA GLU A 620 9.44 23.03 12.58
C GLU A 620 10.67 22.16 12.86
N ILE A 621 10.74 21.57 14.03
CA ILE A 621 11.80 20.64 14.43
C ILE A 621 11.17 19.35 14.91
N GLY A 622 11.83 18.22 14.67
CA GLY A 622 11.35 16.96 15.19
C GLY A 622 12.42 15.89 15.29
N ILE A 623 12.13 14.96 16.16
CA ILE A 623 12.92 13.77 16.42
C ILE A 623 12.05 12.53 16.23
N GLU A 624 12.62 11.53 15.61
CA GLU A 624 11.95 10.26 15.36
C GLU A 624 12.82 9.13 15.89
N LEU A 625 12.20 8.18 16.56
CA LEU A 625 12.81 6.97 17.05
C LEU A 625 12.06 5.77 16.50
N LEU A 626 12.80 4.86 15.89
CA LEU A 626 12.30 3.57 15.44
C LEU A 626 13.08 2.46 16.15
N TYR A 627 12.40 1.53 16.77
CA TYR A 627 12.97 0.35 17.41
C TYR A 627 12.30 -0.92 16.89
N ILE A 628 13.12 -1.89 16.55
CA ILE A 628 12.69 -3.22 16.15
C ILE A 628 13.54 -4.22 16.91
N GLY A 629 12.90 -5.05 17.71
CA GLY A 629 13.56 -6.07 18.49
C GLY A 629 14.17 -7.18 17.61
N ALA A 630 15.01 -7.99 18.22
CA ALA A 630 15.74 -9.07 17.56
C ALA A 630 14.80 -10.08 16.88
N VAL A 631 15.32 -10.72 15.83
CA VAL A 631 14.60 -11.74 15.03
C VAL A 631 15.52 -12.90 14.68
N PHE A 632 14.92 -14.05 14.31
CA PHE A 632 15.63 -15.16 13.69
C PHE A 632 15.35 -15.21 12.19
N ARG A 633 16.36 -15.53 11.39
CA ARG A 633 16.20 -15.73 9.95
C ARG A 633 15.48 -17.02 9.61
N ASP A 634 15.73 -18.07 10.39
CA ASP A 634 15.25 -19.43 10.17
C ASP A 634 14.12 -19.83 11.14
N ARG A 635 13.52 -20.99 10.88
CA ARG A 635 12.41 -21.53 11.66
C ARG A 635 12.84 -22.33 12.90
N THR A 636 14.13 -22.71 13.01
CA THR A 636 14.67 -23.47 14.14
C THR A 636 15.11 -22.58 15.28
N ASN A 637 15.21 -21.28 15.03
CA ASN A 637 15.68 -20.25 15.95
C ASN A 637 17.09 -20.52 16.47
N GLU A 638 17.98 -20.95 15.58
CA GLU A 638 19.37 -21.17 15.91
C GLU A 638 20.12 -19.84 16.05
N TYR A 639 21.09 -19.78 16.98
CA TYR A 639 21.81 -18.56 17.28
C TYR A 639 22.62 -18.01 16.10
N ILE A 640 23.11 -18.88 15.20
CA ILE A 640 23.78 -18.46 13.95
C ILE A 640 22.88 -17.62 13.04
N ASN A 641 21.57 -17.78 13.16
CA ASN A 641 20.54 -17.08 12.37
C ASN A 641 19.89 -15.91 13.12
N TYR A 642 20.48 -15.52 14.25
CA TYR A 642 20.02 -14.41 15.06
C TYR A 642 20.39 -13.07 14.41
N ILE A 643 19.43 -12.17 14.28
CA ILE A 643 19.61 -10.79 13.85
C ILE A 643 19.30 -9.89 15.05
N PRO A 644 20.29 -9.10 15.54
CA PRO A 644 20.10 -8.24 16.70
C PRO A 644 19.03 -7.16 16.44
N GLU A 645 18.56 -6.58 17.52
CA GLU A 645 17.65 -5.44 17.48
C GLU A 645 18.27 -4.23 16.78
N ARG A 646 17.42 -3.42 16.18
CA ARG A 646 17.83 -2.14 15.61
C ARG A 646 17.10 -0.96 16.23
N GLN A 647 17.85 0.10 16.43
CA GLN A 647 17.35 1.38 16.90
C GLN A 647 17.87 2.48 15.98
N ILE A 648 16.96 3.27 15.43
CA ILE A 648 17.27 4.34 14.49
C ILE A 648 16.73 5.65 15.05
N TRP A 649 17.57 6.65 15.09
CA TRP A 649 17.24 8.02 15.45
C TRP A 649 17.35 8.90 14.22
N ASN A 650 16.26 9.64 13.89
CA ASN A 650 16.24 10.63 12.83
C ASN A 650 15.88 11.99 13.42
N TYR A 651 16.43 13.03 12.82
CA TYR A 651 16.12 14.42 13.14
C TYR A 651 15.72 15.13 11.87
N PHE A 652 14.78 16.06 11.98
CA PHE A 652 14.47 16.97 10.90
C PHE A 652 14.25 18.38 11.42
N PHE A 653 14.56 19.32 10.55
CA PHE A 653 14.46 20.74 10.77
C PHE A 653 13.90 21.35 9.49
N THR A 654 12.76 22.02 9.57
CA THR A 654 12.13 22.69 8.44
C THR A 654 12.02 24.17 8.71
N TRP A 655 12.56 24.97 7.84
CA TRP A 655 12.50 26.42 7.90
C TRP A 655 11.50 26.95 6.87
N VAL A 656 10.54 27.78 7.31
CA VAL A 656 9.61 28.50 6.47
C VAL A 656 10.29 29.78 6.00
N LEU A 657 10.76 29.79 4.74
CA LEU A 657 11.49 30.94 4.14
C LEU A 657 10.51 32.04 3.75
N ASP A 658 9.34 31.66 3.18
CA ASP A 658 8.28 32.57 2.79
C ASP A 658 6.92 31.89 3.02
N SER A 659 5.95 32.64 3.53
CA SER A 659 4.60 32.16 3.73
C SER A 659 3.60 33.31 3.62
N GLN A 660 2.69 33.23 2.66
CA GLN A 660 1.57 34.17 2.53
C GLN A 660 0.30 33.47 3.02
N SER A 661 -0.38 34.08 3.98
CA SER A 661 -1.65 33.58 4.50
C SER A 661 -2.72 33.57 3.40
N GLY A 662 -3.27 32.42 3.09
CA GLY A 662 -4.50 32.32 2.31
C GLY A 662 -5.69 32.89 3.11
N GLU A 663 -6.73 33.39 2.43
CA GLU A 663 -7.98 33.79 3.08
C GLU A 663 -8.53 32.67 3.95
N SER A 664 -8.79 33.03 5.21
CA SER A 664 -9.36 32.12 6.20
C SER A 664 -10.81 31.82 5.82
N ALA A 665 -11.09 30.64 5.31
CA ALA A 665 -12.47 30.19 5.09
C ALA A 665 -13.08 29.82 6.45
N LYS A 666 -14.04 30.59 6.95
CA LYS A 666 -14.88 30.21 8.06
C LYS A 666 -15.83 29.10 7.63
N ASN A 667 -15.86 28.00 8.36
CA ASN A 667 -16.93 27.03 8.22
C ASN A 667 -18.24 27.60 8.78
N SER A 668 -19.38 27.10 8.32
CA SER A 668 -20.72 27.45 8.81
C SER A 668 -20.92 27.25 10.32
N LEU A 669 -19.96 26.70 11.03
CA LEU A 669 -19.92 26.45 12.48
C LEU A 669 -18.91 27.32 13.24
N GLY A 670 -18.29 28.32 12.60
CA GLY A 670 -17.41 29.28 13.29
C GLY A 670 -16.00 28.78 13.65
N ASP A 671 -15.67 27.52 13.42
CA ASP A 671 -14.34 26.98 13.65
C ASP A 671 -13.38 27.44 12.55
N LEU A 672 -12.26 28.05 12.96
CA LEU A 672 -11.15 28.39 12.07
C LEU A 672 -10.56 27.09 11.48
N LYS A 673 -10.82 26.79 10.21
CA LYS A 673 -9.99 25.85 9.49
C LYS A 673 -8.57 26.42 9.48
N GLU A 674 -7.56 25.59 9.80
CA GLU A 674 -6.17 25.96 9.53
C GLU A 674 -6.08 26.48 8.10
N SER A 675 -5.78 27.78 7.95
CA SER A 675 -5.65 28.41 6.64
C SER A 675 -4.43 27.79 5.97
N VAL A 676 -4.65 27.01 4.92
CA VAL A 676 -3.52 26.52 4.10
C VAL A 676 -2.93 27.74 3.40
N PRO A 677 -1.63 28.03 3.58
CA PRO A 677 -0.99 29.17 2.95
C PRO A 677 -1.20 29.15 1.43
N SER A 678 -1.48 30.30 0.84
CA SER A 678 -1.61 30.46 -0.62
C SER A 678 -0.24 30.28 -1.30
N LYS A 679 0.84 30.67 -0.63
CA LYS A 679 2.23 30.50 -1.05
C LYS A 679 3.06 30.07 0.15
N GLU A 680 3.92 29.08 -0.01
CA GLU A 680 4.81 28.61 1.03
C GLU A 680 6.11 28.11 0.41
N VAL A 681 7.25 28.55 0.97
CA VAL A 681 8.59 28.07 0.60
C VAL A 681 9.24 27.49 1.84
N LEU A 682 9.56 26.21 1.80
CA LEU A 682 10.11 25.43 2.89
C LEU A 682 11.50 24.92 2.54
N LEU A 683 12.45 25.06 3.46
CA LEU A 683 13.76 24.41 3.38
C LEU A 683 13.88 23.42 4.53
N THR A 684 14.04 22.15 4.19
CA THR A 684 14.10 21.06 5.17
C THR A 684 15.47 20.41 5.16
N PHE A 685 16.06 20.24 6.34
CA PHE A 685 17.25 19.42 6.60
C PHE A 685 16.87 18.18 7.37
N GLU A 686 17.41 17.04 6.98
CA GLU A 686 17.17 15.76 7.64
C GLU A 686 18.47 15.02 7.91
N ALA A 687 18.57 14.46 9.11
CA ALA A 687 19.62 13.53 9.49
C ALA A 687 18.97 12.18 9.78
N LYS A 688 19.19 11.21 8.93
CA LYS A 688 18.68 9.84 9.10
C LYS A 688 19.76 8.95 9.70
N ASN A 689 19.34 8.04 10.60
CA ASN A 689 20.25 7.19 11.37
C ASN A 689 21.40 7.99 12.00
N PHE A 690 21.06 9.06 12.72
CA PHE A 690 22.01 10.02 13.25
C PHE A 690 23.12 9.39 14.10
N THR A 691 22.79 8.31 14.81
CA THR A 691 23.70 7.54 15.66
C THR A 691 24.67 6.65 14.89
N ASP A 692 24.58 6.63 13.56
CA ASP A 692 25.41 5.82 12.65
C ASP A 692 25.40 4.31 12.97
N ARG A 693 24.24 3.80 13.41
CA ARG A 693 24.08 2.36 13.67
C ARG A 693 24.20 1.57 12.38
N ARG A 694 25.04 0.56 12.39
CA ARG A 694 25.18 -0.39 11.26
C ARG A 694 24.22 -1.53 11.48
N ILE A 695 23.22 -1.60 10.65
CA ILE A 695 22.03 -2.45 10.83
C ILE A 695 21.66 -3.13 9.54
N SER A 696 20.92 -4.23 9.66
CA SER A 696 20.31 -4.94 8.54
C SER A 696 18.94 -5.48 8.95
N ASP A 697 18.02 -5.58 8.00
CA ASP A 697 16.74 -6.29 8.19
C ASP A 697 16.87 -7.79 7.88
N LEU A 698 17.86 -8.12 7.07
CA LEU A 698 18.17 -9.46 6.58
C LEU A 698 19.68 -9.66 6.61
N ILE A 699 20.14 -10.83 7.03
CA ILE A 699 21.55 -11.18 6.98
C ILE A 699 22.08 -11.03 5.55
N GLY A 700 23.18 -10.31 5.40
CA GLY A 700 23.78 -10.02 4.11
C GLY A 700 23.20 -8.82 3.35
N TYR A 701 22.18 -8.13 3.89
CA TYR A 701 21.57 -6.97 3.26
C TYR A 701 21.64 -5.74 4.17
N PRO A 702 22.80 -5.05 4.21
CA PRO A 702 23.01 -3.92 5.08
C PRO A 702 22.14 -2.72 4.69
N LEU A 703 21.74 -1.95 5.70
CA LEU A 703 21.06 -0.67 5.54
C LEU A 703 22.08 0.49 5.68
N PRO A 704 21.78 1.68 5.14
CA PRO A 704 22.67 2.84 5.26
C PRO A 704 22.92 3.23 6.71
N GLY A 705 24.15 3.64 6.99
CA GLY A 705 24.50 4.38 8.20
C GLY A 705 23.94 5.79 8.18
N ARG A 706 24.59 6.72 8.88
CA ARG A 706 24.19 8.13 8.92
C ARG A 706 24.13 8.74 7.52
N SER A 707 23.02 9.44 7.25
CA SER A 707 22.81 10.11 5.97
C SER A 707 22.10 11.46 6.16
N TRP A 708 22.38 12.40 5.28
CA TRP A 708 21.90 13.76 5.31
C TRP A 708 21.15 14.10 4.05
N TYR A 709 20.03 14.83 4.17
CA TYR A 709 19.24 15.27 3.04
C TYR A 709 18.82 16.73 3.22
N VAL A 710 18.68 17.42 2.10
CA VAL A 710 18.16 18.79 2.03
C VAL A 710 17.06 18.81 0.99
N THR A 711 15.92 19.39 1.32
CA THR A 711 14.78 19.51 0.40
C THR A 711 14.27 20.95 0.41
N LEU A 712 14.16 21.55 -0.78
CA LEU A 712 13.43 22.78 -1.04
C LEU A 712 12.05 22.43 -1.58
N SER A 713 11.01 22.83 -0.87
CA SER A 713 9.61 22.64 -1.27
C SER A 713 8.94 24.00 -1.47
N MET A 714 8.45 24.24 -2.66
CA MET A 714 7.72 25.44 -3.01
C MET A 714 6.28 25.09 -3.30
N ARG A 715 5.35 25.83 -2.73
CA ARG A 715 3.90 25.66 -2.90
C ARG A 715 3.30 27.01 -3.28
N PHE A 716 2.49 27.01 -4.36
CA PHE A 716 1.84 28.21 -4.91
C PHE A 716 0.36 28.01 -5.06
#